data_5663db25f5c1b9cb082ea4e6282645eb
#
_entry.id   5663db25f5c1b9cb082ea4e6282645eb
#
_cell.length_a   1.000
_cell.length_b   1.000
_cell.length_c   1.000
_cell.angle_alpha   90.00
_cell.angle_beta   90.00
_cell.angle_gamma   90.00
#
_symmetry.space_group_name_H-M   'P 1'
#
loop_
_entity.id
_entity.type
_entity.pdbx_description
1 polymer ?
#
loop_
_entity_poly.entity_id
_entity_poly.type
_entity_poly.pdbx_seq_one_letter_code
_entity_poly.pdbx_strand_id
1 'polypeptide(L)'
;MAENYYDTRIKTIANSQDLLTGDNPTPHFPHEGIYVGTLKNSNASIPALVDLKERSSLVFLYNDSITKRRVNRCIERLVWRFATTLPYNQCQFILYSGGILGETFSSLSMLNDVLFAEKEHKIYYAGTQNRFLNILDSVYHSIIDRNSALNSAKKDTIVELNDSLSSSEVNHKYIFLFLTDFPSGLDQSSLLKLQQLVQAGSHLGIYVIMSWDMSARHDVDRYRSSSFDPKQMLEQMEAIYPYRDKFKFGNSGHDDILNRFDFHIDDAPVGQKDAFELSSFVDKQIQTGMTNARPNVLKQDFDTLYRQPYVPVISEIEITIGEHVITHEKISLKFNSKDYIHAFILGQSGSGKSVLLNNIISSAILKYSPEDLVLYLMDFKGVEFNRYRGVKHTKAVLVDNSDPQITLEVLRELKEENKKRVKLWQKEGVNNINGYNKKYPNQRLPQVLFVADECQVMFQTPKLGGLQFEIYREICDILNTIATQGRSQGIHMLLATQQLDETDISGQILKNLTECLLLMSAPSDSERLVPDSSDMTAKQSTGVACYYHKKELAGQIKTFYANDDELKDVIQSAHLKSKNITGNGESYFCGSSVYNLTAEDIERLSSIQTKNPTAVIGKNIGLKNTPTIVELRRDFSENVLFFGANKENQTVNVVMNALIGFMKSYKAIESPCKFLVIDCLATSDSSYKNILTKLEALEMCRIVPRQDSGIVLKAIAEDIKNGCARPAILTILGAERFIEMKRNLPLCENDSKNHEFASLSFANPFNNAKMDTMTYQQALTYILDEGPMQGVHILIQVDKPGNLLFKGDYCTDATEKFRHKVILRSENKLISPLRFTQEIDVEALSDEEEHLRAYYYPEGENPFLFTPYVLPDINLIINN
;
A
#
# COMPACT_ATOMS: atom_id res chain seq x y z
N MET A 1 -7.89 50.86 39.64
CA MET A 1 -7.42 50.33 38.32
C MET A 1 -6.55 49.08 38.48
N ALA A 2 -5.85 48.89 39.58
CA ALA A 2 -5.03 47.65 39.76
C ALA A 2 -5.88 46.40 40.07
N GLU A 3 -7.07 46.52 40.62
CA GLU A 3 -7.94 45.36 40.95
C GLU A 3 -8.65 44.75 39.76
N ASN A 4 -8.84 45.45 38.64
CA ASN A 4 -9.50 44.92 37.45
C ASN A 4 -8.61 44.05 36.57
N TYR A 5 -7.30 44.00 36.85
CA TYR A 5 -6.37 43.09 36.16
C TYR A 5 -6.34 41.68 36.77
N TYR A 6 -7.05 41.46 37.84
CA TYR A 6 -7.21 40.17 38.51
C TYR A 6 -8.48 39.47 37.93
N ASP A 7 -8.45 39.13 36.66
CA ASP A 7 -9.33 38.04 36.22
C ASP A 7 -8.90 36.77 36.98
N THR A 8 -9.87 36.06 37.51
CA THR A 8 -9.67 34.76 38.15
C THR A 8 -8.80 33.82 37.31
N ARG A 9 -8.89 33.92 36.00
CA ARG A 9 -8.06 33.20 35.01
C ARG A 9 -6.58 33.51 35.13
N ILE A 10 -6.19 34.78 35.34
CA ILE A 10 -4.77 35.16 35.43
C ILE A 10 -4.19 34.59 36.73
N LYS A 11 -4.94 34.55 37.82
CA LYS A 11 -4.53 33.87 39.05
C LYS A 11 -4.29 32.39 38.84
N THR A 12 -5.20 31.72 38.12
CA THR A 12 -5.12 30.29 37.81
C THR A 12 -3.91 29.99 36.94
N ILE A 13 -3.65 30.81 35.94
CA ILE A 13 -2.47 30.68 35.04
C ILE A 13 -1.18 31.00 35.81
N ALA A 14 -1.21 31.87 36.77
CA ALA A 14 -0.03 32.30 37.56
C ALA A 14 0.49 31.22 38.49
N ASN A 15 -0.36 30.32 38.97
CA ASN A 15 0.01 29.27 39.93
C ASN A 15 -0.27 27.88 39.32
N SER A 16 0.79 27.06 39.14
CA SER A 16 0.64 25.73 38.53
C SER A 16 -0.27 24.80 39.34
N GLN A 17 -0.39 24.98 40.67
CA GLN A 17 -1.31 24.20 41.51
C GLN A 17 -2.77 24.57 41.29
N ASP A 18 -3.07 25.83 40.95
CA ASP A 18 -4.44 26.27 40.71
C ASP A 18 -5.04 25.72 39.41
N LEU A 19 -4.20 25.33 38.43
CA LEU A 19 -4.62 24.66 37.23
C LEU A 19 -5.21 23.26 37.48
N LEU A 20 -4.86 22.64 38.61
CA LEU A 20 -5.28 21.29 38.98
C LEU A 20 -6.52 21.25 39.89
N THR A 21 -6.93 22.37 40.45
CA THR A 21 -7.96 22.45 41.53
C THR A 21 -9.38 22.75 41.06
N GLY A 22 -9.74 22.56 39.81
CA GLY A 22 -11.14 22.41 39.42
C GLY A 22 -11.76 23.47 38.51
N ASP A 23 -11.29 24.71 38.51
CA ASP A 23 -11.73 25.74 37.57
C ASP A 23 -10.78 25.80 36.38
N ASN A 24 -10.81 24.78 35.54
CA ASN A 24 -9.94 24.69 34.35
C ASN A 24 -10.35 25.76 33.32
N PRO A 25 -9.54 26.80 33.09
CA PRO A 25 -9.81 27.73 32.00
C PRO A 25 -9.75 26.98 30.66
N THR A 26 -10.64 27.33 29.78
CA THR A 26 -10.55 26.85 28.39
C THR A 26 -9.20 27.26 27.81
N PRO A 27 -8.41 26.33 27.24
CA PRO A 27 -7.14 26.68 26.62
C PRO A 27 -7.31 27.79 25.58
N HIS A 28 -6.50 28.83 25.67
CA HIS A 28 -6.54 29.99 24.77
C HIS A 28 -5.16 30.64 24.66
N PHE A 29 -4.96 31.45 23.64
CA PHE A 29 -3.77 32.28 23.55
C PHE A 29 -3.80 33.34 24.63
N PRO A 30 -2.70 33.56 25.42
CA PRO A 30 -2.69 34.50 26.52
C PRO A 30 -2.62 35.97 26.06
N HIS A 31 -3.75 36.49 25.56
CA HIS A 31 -3.85 37.88 25.08
C HIS A 31 -3.55 38.94 26.12
N GLU A 32 -3.72 38.58 27.38
CA GLU A 32 -3.47 39.43 28.54
C GLU A 32 -1.99 39.50 28.93
N GLY A 33 -1.18 38.65 28.28
CA GLY A 33 0.25 38.49 28.58
C GLY A 33 0.57 37.24 29.40
N ILE A 34 1.85 36.88 29.43
CA ILE A 34 2.36 35.71 30.15
C ILE A 34 2.96 36.12 31.48
N TYR A 35 2.62 35.41 32.57
CA TYR A 35 3.14 35.64 33.89
C TYR A 35 4.63 35.24 33.99
N VAL A 36 5.47 36.18 34.40
CA VAL A 36 6.93 36.00 34.60
C VAL A 36 7.37 36.17 36.02
N GLY A 37 6.47 36.61 36.92
CA GLY A 37 6.79 36.84 38.33
C GLY A 37 5.84 37.81 39.03
N THR A 38 6.26 38.37 40.15
CA THR A 38 5.44 39.22 40.97
C THR A 38 6.13 40.54 41.27
N LEU A 39 5.43 41.63 41.12
CA LEU A 39 5.82 42.95 41.51
C LEU A 39 5.28 43.20 42.93
N LYS A 40 6.14 43.45 43.90
CA LYS A 40 5.80 43.66 45.33
C LYS A 40 6.30 44.98 45.85
N ASN A 41 5.48 45.64 46.67
CA ASN A 41 5.89 46.73 47.56
C ASN A 41 5.22 46.55 48.92
N SER A 42 5.40 47.48 49.85
CA SER A 42 4.81 47.41 51.19
C SER A 42 3.28 47.29 51.22
N ASN A 43 2.59 47.68 50.15
CA ASN A 43 1.14 47.87 50.16
C ASN A 43 0.43 46.98 49.08
N ALA A 44 1.17 46.38 48.10
CA ALA A 44 0.59 45.64 47.01
C ALA A 44 1.48 44.50 46.51
N SER A 45 0.86 43.43 46.00
CA SER A 45 1.50 42.34 45.29
C SER A 45 0.74 42.15 44.00
N ILE A 46 1.38 42.38 42.84
CA ILE A 46 0.74 42.40 41.52
C ILE A 46 1.49 41.41 40.60
N PRO A 47 0.77 40.60 39.79
CA PRO A 47 1.44 39.75 38.81
C PRO A 47 2.16 40.58 37.74
N ALA A 48 3.37 40.19 37.43
CA ALA A 48 4.14 40.75 36.32
C ALA A 48 3.82 39.96 35.06
N LEU A 49 3.18 40.60 34.11
CA LEU A 49 2.80 40.02 32.82
C LEU A 49 3.64 40.65 31.70
N VAL A 50 4.05 39.85 30.74
CA VAL A 50 4.70 40.32 29.51
C VAL A 50 3.72 40.16 28.36
N ASP A 51 3.46 41.25 27.66
CA ASP A 51 2.58 41.25 26.48
C ASP A 51 3.31 40.65 25.27
N LEU A 52 2.77 39.53 24.78
CA LEU A 52 3.32 38.84 23.62
C LEU A 52 2.92 39.47 22.28
N LYS A 53 2.01 40.42 22.25
CA LYS A 53 1.59 41.13 21.03
C LYS A 53 2.56 42.28 20.71
N GLU A 54 2.96 43.04 21.73
CA GLU A 54 3.85 44.18 21.51
C GLU A 54 5.31 43.77 21.45
N ARG A 55 5.73 42.81 22.28
CA ARG A 55 7.11 42.31 22.34
C ARG A 55 7.17 40.81 22.32
N SER A 56 7.57 40.28 21.19
CA SER A 56 7.54 38.85 20.94
C SER A 56 8.61 38.04 21.65
N SER A 57 9.64 38.67 22.21
CA SER A 57 10.81 37.94 22.67
C SER A 57 11.26 38.43 24.04
N LEU A 58 11.73 37.48 24.88
CA LEU A 58 12.19 37.71 26.24
C LEU A 58 13.66 37.37 26.38
N VAL A 59 14.41 38.21 27.05
CA VAL A 59 15.79 37.88 27.44
C VAL A 59 15.96 38.04 28.96
N PHE A 60 16.37 36.95 29.58
CA PHE A 60 16.74 36.94 31.00
C PHE A 60 18.25 37.04 31.13
N LEU A 61 18.71 38.13 31.70
CA LEU A 61 20.14 38.31 31.93
C LEU A 61 20.53 37.75 33.31
N TYR A 62 21.73 37.19 33.40
CA TYR A 62 22.31 36.72 34.65
C TYR A 62 23.79 37.10 34.75
N ASN A 63 24.35 37.13 35.95
CA ASN A 63 25.76 37.54 36.17
C ASN A 63 26.55 36.56 37.07
N ASP A 64 25.90 35.56 37.62
CA ASP A 64 26.53 34.54 38.45
C ASP A 64 25.70 33.22 38.43
N SER A 65 26.24 32.18 39.06
CA SER A 65 25.61 30.84 39.08
C SER A 65 24.28 30.80 39.87
N ILE A 66 24.05 31.70 40.80
CA ILE A 66 22.80 31.75 41.59
C ILE A 66 21.70 32.36 40.73
N THR A 67 22.00 33.52 40.12
CA THR A 67 21.05 34.19 39.22
C THR A 67 20.77 33.35 37.98
N LYS A 68 21.78 32.67 37.41
CA LYS A 68 21.62 31.70 36.30
C LYS A 68 20.59 30.62 36.67
N ARG A 69 20.74 30.00 37.85
CA ARG A 69 19.81 28.95 38.31
C ARG A 69 18.38 29.47 38.47
N ARG A 70 18.21 30.67 38.99
CA ARG A 70 16.89 31.31 39.14
C ARG A 70 16.26 31.59 37.79
N VAL A 71 17.00 32.14 36.85
CA VAL A 71 16.57 32.43 35.48
C VAL A 71 16.17 31.14 34.76
N ASN A 72 17.00 30.12 34.83
CA ASN A 72 16.72 28.85 34.16
C ASN A 72 15.44 28.19 34.72
N ARG A 73 15.20 28.26 36.03
CA ARG A 73 13.93 27.80 36.64
C ARG A 73 12.72 28.60 36.14
N CYS A 74 12.88 29.91 35.99
CA CYS A 74 11.82 30.76 35.47
C CYS A 74 11.49 30.37 34.00
N ILE A 75 12.50 30.14 33.17
CA ILE A 75 12.31 29.68 31.80
C ILE A 75 11.62 28.29 31.74
N GLU A 76 12.04 27.36 32.62
CA GLU A 76 11.42 26.03 32.69
C GLU A 76 9.92 26.16 33.08
N ARG A 77 9.59 27.03 34.03
CA ARG A 77 8.19 27.29 34.43
C ARG A 77 7.39 27.93 33.29
N LEU A 78 8.01 28.80 32.49
CA LEU A 78 7.35 29.38 31.32
C LEU A 78 6.97 28.29 30.29
N VAL A 79 7.82 27.29 30.06
CA VAL A 79 7.46 26.15 29.19
C VAL A 79 6.21 25.44 29.71
N TRP A 80 6.15 25.13 31.03
CA TRP A 80 4.97 24.54 31.66
C TRP A 80 3.71 25.42 31.52
N ARG A 81 3.85 26.74 31.71
CA ARG A 81 2.71 27.67 31.57
C ARG A 81 2.17 27.65 30.14
N PHE A 82 3.04 27.76 29.15
CA PHE A 82 2.61 27.67 27.74
C PHE A 82 1.98 26.33 27.42
N ALA A 83 2.57 25.23 27.89
CA ALA A 83 2.05 23.90 27.66
C ALA A 83 0.65 23.67 28.23
N THR A 84 0.35 24.28 29.38
CA THR A 84 -0.95 24.15 30.06
C THR A 84 -1.99 25.20 29.65
N THR A 85 -1.56 26.31 29.05
CA THR A 85 -2.45 27.43 28.68
C THR A 85 -2.87 27.40 27.22
N LEU A 86 -1.94 27.04 26.32
CA LEU A 86 -2.19 27.08 24.88
C LEU A 86 -3.07 25.92 24.42
N PRO A 87 -3.97 26.17 23.44
CA PRO A 87 -4.82 25.13 22.91
C PRO A 87 -4.00 23.97 22.34
N TYR A 88 -4.60 22.79 22.41
CA TYR A 88 -4.07 21.60 21.74
C TYR A 88 -3.78 21.90 20.28
N ASN A 89 -2.66 21.41 19.80
CA ASN A 89 -2.21 21.50 18.41
C ASN A 89 -1.90 22.92 17.88
N GLN A 90 -1.90 23.96 18.73
CA GLN A 90 -1.60 25.33 18.30
C GLN A 90 -0.20 25.80 18.65
N CYS A 91 0.63 25.01 19.34
CA CYS A 91 1.97 25.44 19.74
C CYS A 91 3.04 24.39 19.45
N GLN A 92 4.26 24.87 19.27
CA GLN A 92 5.46 24.09 19.08
C GLN A 92 6.57 24.65 19.96
N PHE A 93 7.19 23.82 20.78
CA PHE A 93 8.28 24.19 21.65
C PHE A 93 9.61 23.67 21.12
N ILE A 94 10.62 24.54 21.06
CA ILE A 94 11.98 24.21 20.66
C ILE A 94 12.88 24.57 21.81
N LEU A 95 13.51 23.58 22.43
CA LEU A 95 14.35 23.74 23.61
C LEU A 95 15.80 23.47 23.22
N TYR A 96 16.68 24.45 23.45
CA TYR A 96 18.10 24.33 23.25
C TYR A 96 18.86 24.86 24.48
N SER A 97 19.86 24.14 24.91
CA SER A 97 20.80 24.59 25.92
C SER A 97 22.22 24.52 25.39
N GLY A 98 22.95 25.64 25.48
CA GLY A 98 24.38 25.68 25.21
C GLY A 98 25.22 24.92 26.24
N GLY A 99 24.62 24.58 27.40
CA GLY A 99 25.19 23.77 28.48
C GLY A 99 24.66 22.34 28.47
N ILE A 100 24.49 21.73 29.66
CA ILE A 100 23.92 20.40 29.82
C ILE A 100 22.39 20.51 29.87
N LEU A 101 21.73 19.96 28.86
CA LEU A 101 20.28 20.06 28.66
C LEU A 101 19.48 19.51 29.89
N GLY A 102 19.94 18.39 30.45
CA GLY A 102 19.30 17.74 31.59
C GLY A 102 19.37 18.54 32.90
N GLU A 103 20.29 19.51 33.05
CA GLU A 103 20.35 20.37 34.23
C GLU A 103 19.31 21.52 34.17
N THR A 104 18.99 22.00 32.97
CA THR A 104 18.10 23.15 32.77
C THR A 104 16.63 22.79 32.67
N PHE A 105 16.32 21.65 32.03
CA PHE A 105 14.96 21.27 31.70
C PHE A 105 14.57 19.88 32.25
N SER A 106 15.02 19.55 33.44
CA SER A 106 14.87 18.21 34.03
C SER A 106 13.42 17.82 34.29
N SER A 107 12.56 18.75 34.69
CA SER A 107 11.13 18.46 34.94
C SER A 107 10.34 18.24 33.62
N LEU A 108 10.84 18.73 32.50
CA LEU A 108 10.17 18.62 31.20
C LEU A 108 10.30 17.26 30.55
N SER A 109 11.10 16.35 31.09
CA SER A 109 11.22 14.97 30.59
C SER A 109 9.87 14.25 30.56
N MET A 110 9.05 14.44 31.61
CA MET A 110 7.71 13.85 31.69
C MET A 110 6.74 14.46 30.67
N LEU A 111 6.86 15.74 30.36
CA LEU A 111 6.10 16.42 29.34
C LEU A 111 6.48 15.89 27.93
N ASN A 112 7.75 15.57 27.76
CA ASN A 112 8.26 14.96 26.54
C ASN A 112 7.57 13.63 26.23
N ASP A 113 7.44 12.73 27.19
CA ASP A 113 6.82 11.43 27.01
C ASP A 113 5.34 11.54 26.57
N VAL A 114 4.62 12.49 27.13
CA VAL A 114 3.24 12.78 26.77
C VAL A 114 3.12 13.35 25.35
N LEU A 115 4.02 14.26 24.97
CA LEU A 115 3.96 14.96 23.68
C LEU A 115 4.58 14.17 22.52
N PHE A 116 5.49 13.23 22.80
CA PHE A 116 6.10 12.34 21.78
C PHE A 116 5.27 11.10 21.47
N ALA A 117 4.38 10.67 22.37
CA ALA A 117 3.51 9.51 22.11
C ALA A 117 2.61 9.71 20.88
N GLU A 118 2.34 10.94 20.51
CA GLU A 118 1.64 11.31 19.31
C GLU A 118 2.64 11.86 18.29
N LYS A 119 2.61 11.35 17.07
CA LYS A 119 3.53 11.68 15.96
C LYS A 119 3.59 13.18 15.59
N GLU A 120 2.83 14.05 16.24
CA GLU A 120 2.89 15.50 16.12
C GLU A 120 3.79 16.11 17.19
N HIS A 121 5.06 16.19 16.93
CA HIS A 121 6.09 16.73 17.83
C HIS A 121 5.80 18.18 18.21
N LYS A 122 5.39 18.41 19.44
CA LYS A 122 5.21 19.77 20.01
C LYS A 122 6.46 20.28 20.73
N ILE A 123 7.35 19.38 21.17
CA ILE A 123 8.61 19.72 21.82
C ILE A 123 9.77 19.11 21.03
N TYR A 124 10.71 19.95 20.66
CA TYR A 124 11.96 19.54 20.06
C TYR A 124 13.11 19.79 21.03
N TYR A 125 13.71 18.75 21.58
CA TYR A 125 14.96 18.84 22.29
C TYR A 125 16.11 18.81 21.29
N ALA A 126 16.75 19.94 21.11
CA ALA A 126 17.96 20.02 20.35
C ALA A 126 19.17 19.64 21.21
N GLY A 127 19.39 18.36 21.41
CA GLY A 127 20.50 17.84 22.24
C GLY A 127 21.89 18.03 21.64
N THR A 128 21.98 18.46 20.37
CA THR A 128 23.22 18.80 19.70
C THR A 128 23.10 20.12 18.94
N GLN A 129 24.21 20.83 18.81
CA GLN A 129 24.29 22.08 18.05
C GLN A 129 23.74 21.88 16.60
N ASN A 130 24.20 20.88 15.88
CA ASN A 130 23.79 20.64 14.51
C ASN A 130 22.27 20.43 14.37
N ARG A 131 21.67 19.70 15.30
CA ARG A 131 20.22 19.49 15.31
C ARG A 131 19.47 20.79 15.53
N PHE A 132 19.95 21.65 16.45
CA PHE A 132 19.37 22.96 16.68
C PHE A 132 19.47 23.85 15.45
N LEU A 133 20.64 23.88 14.79
CA LEU A 133 20.86 24.69 13.60
C LEU A 133 19.88 24.31 12.47
N ASN A 134 19.66 23.01 12.25
CA ASN A 134 18.70 22.53 11.24
C ASN A 134 17.26 22.94 11.59
N ILE A 135 16.88 22.87 12.88
CA ILE A 135 15.56 23.32 13.33
C ILE A 135 15.41 24.83 13.15
N LEU A 136 16.44 25.60 13.52
CA LEU A 136 16.46 27.06 13.36
C LEU A 136 16.29 27.47 11.90
N ASP A 137 16.95 26.74 10.97
CA ASP A 137 16.80 26.94 9.53
C ASP A 137 15.36 26.70 9.08
N SER A 138 14.75 25.63 9.54
CA SER A 138 13.35 25.32 9.23
C SER A 138 12.40 26.41 9.72
N VAL A 139 12.62 26.92 10.96
CA VAL A 139 11.81 28.03 11.52
C VAL A 139 12.03 29.30 10.69
N TYR A 140 13.27 29.60 10.32
CA TYR A 140 13.60 30.75 9.52
C TYR A 140 12.93 30.72 8.14
N HIS A 141 12.96 29.57 7.47
CA HIS A 141 12.29 29.42 6.17
C HIS A 141 10.76 29.53 6.28
N SER A 142 10.16 29.17 7.42
CA SER A 142 8.72 29.34 7.62
C SER A 142 8.23 30.80 7.64
N ILE A 143 9.12 31.77 7.73
CA ILE A 143 8.81 33.21 7.64
C ILE A 143 8.08 33.54 6.35
N ILE A 144 8.56 32.98 5.23
CA ILE A 144 8.00 33.24 3.88
C ILE A 144 6.57 32.76 3.80
N ASP A 145 6.33 31.50 4.23
CA ASP A 145 5.00 30.88 4.19
C ASP A 145 4.00 31.63 5.10
N ARG A 146 4.45 32.04 6.30
CA ARG A 146 3.64 32.78 7.27
C ARG A 146 3.25 34.17 6.74
N ASN A 147 4.21 34.89 6.15
CA ASN A 147 3.92 36.17 5.50
C ASN A 147 2.95 36.02 4.33
N SER A 148 3.11 34.98 3.51
CA SER A 148 2.19 34.68 2.41
C SER A 148 0.78 34.39 2.93
N ALA A 149 0.64 33.63 4.01
CA ALA A 149 -0.64 33.33 4.64
C ALA A 149 -1.32 34.60 5.16
N LEU A 150 -0.59 35.48 5.88
CA LEU A 150 -1.12 36.74 6.38
C LEU A 150 -1.60 37.66 5.25
N ASN A 151 -0.80 37.80 4.20
CA ASN A 151 -1.17 38.59 3.03
C ASN A 151 -2.45 38.05 2.35
N SER A 152 -2.54 36.73 2.18
CA SER A 152 -3.69 36.05 1.59
C SER A 152 -4.96 36.24 2.41
N ALA A 153 -4.84 36.15 3.75
CA ALA A 153 -5.95 36.29 4.69
C ALA A 153 -6.29 37.77 5.01
N LYS A 154 -5.45 38.74 4.57
CA LYS A 154 -5.57 40.16 4.91
C LYS A 154 -5.58 40.38 6.43
N LYS A 155 -4.67 39.71 7.13
CA LYS A 155 -4.47 39.82 8.57
C LYS A 155 -3.08 40.39 8.87
N ASP A 156 -2.97 41.11 9.98
CA ASP A 156 -1.70 41.75 10.36
C ASP A 156 -0.82 40.80 11.19
N THR A 157 -1.41 39.83 11.88
CA THR A 157 -0.67 38.90 12.74
C THR A 157 -1.20 37.45 12.64
N ILE A 158 -0.33 36.47 12.90
CA ILE A 158 -0.73 35.05 13.01
C ILE A 158 -1.73 34.85 14.17
N VAL A 159 -1.66 35.66 15.23
CA VAL A 159 -2.64 35.60 16.33
C VAL A 159 -4.04 35.94 15.82
N GLU A 160 -4.21 37.04 15.08
CA GLU A 160 -5.49 37.39 14.47
C GLU A 160 -5.97 36.38 13.45
N LEU A 161 -5.04 35.78 12.69
CA LEU A 161 -5.34 34.72 11.75
C LEU A 161 -5.89 33.50 12.50
N ASN A 162 -5.18 33.01 13.51
CA ASN A 162 -5.57 31.84 14.26
C ASN A 162 -6.86 32.05 15.08
N ASP A 163 -7.09 33.24 15.63
CA ASP A 163 -8.33 33.60 16.33
C ASP A 163 -9.57 33.60 15.39
N SER A 164 -9.36 33.82 14.09
CA SER A 164 -10.42 33.79 13.08
C SER A 164 -10.73 32.37 12.57
N LEU A 165 -9.92 31.39 12.92
CA LEU A 165 -10.03 29.99 12.50
C LEU A 165 -10.55 29.11 13.65
N SER A 166 -11.20 27.99 13.32
CA SER A 166 -11.46 26.96 14.31
C SER A 166 -10.14 26.26 14.71
N SER A 167 -10.08 25.69 15.89
CA SER A 167 -8.86 25.04 16.40
C SER A 167 -8.31 23.95 15.48
N SER A 168 -9.15 23.35 14.64
CA SER A 168 -8.79 22.33 13.66
C SER A 168 -8.24 22.89 12.33
N GLU A 169 -8.44 24.19 12.10
CA GLU A 169 -8.01 24.88 10.85
C GLU A 169 -6.69 25.64 11.03
N VAL A 170 -6.14 25.65 12.25
CA VAL A 170 -4.90 26.35 12.54
C VAL A 170 -3.72 25.61 11.91
N ASN A 171 -3.21 26.13 10.81
CA ASN A 171 -2.05 25.58 10.10
C ASN A 171 -0.73 26.20 10.56
N HIS A 172 -0.77 27.44 11.10
CA HIS A 172 0.41 28.15 11.57
C HIS A 172 0.48 28.14 13.09
N LYS A 173 1.10 27.08 13.64
CA LYS A 173 1.30 26.93 15.09
C LYS A 173 2.16 28.06 15.63
N TYR A 174 1.92 28.48 16.86
CA TYR A 174 2.82 29.36 17.60
C TYR A 174 4.14 28.63 17.87
N ILE A 175 5.26 29.25 17.57
CA ILE A 175 6.59 28.66 17.75
C ILE A 175 7.29 29.39 18.92
N PHE A 176 7.65 28.62 19.94
CA PHE A 176 8.40 29.13 21.09
C PHE A 176 9.79 28.51 21.11
N LEU A 177 10.83 29.36 20.90
CA LEU A 177 12.23 28.96 21.00
C LEU A 177 12.76 29.32 22.37
N PHE A 178 13.11 28.34 23.16
CA PHE A 178 13.73 28.49 24.47
C PHE A 178 15.22 28.17 24.38
N LEU A 179 16.05 29.18 24.56
CA LEU A 179 17.50 29.06 24.48
C LEU A 179 18.12 29.42 25.84
N THR A 180 18.87 28.50 26.39
CA THR A 180 19.65 28.80 27.62
C THR A 180 21.13 28.90 27.29
N ASP A 181 21.84 29.74 28.04
CA ASP A 181 23.27 30.00 27.91
C ASP A 181 23.66 30.62 26.56
N PHE A 182 22.82 31.51 26.02
CA PHE A 182 23.10 32.24 24.79
C PHE A 182 24.39 33.08 24.98
N PRO A 183 25.28 33.16 24.00
CA PRO A 183 25.24 32.62 22.63
C PRO A 183 25.97 31.28 22.45
N SER A 184 26.15 30.51 23.52
CA SER A 184 26.93 29.27 23.49
C SER A 184 26.41 28.30 22.41
N GLY A 185 27.33 27.80 21.58
CA GLY A 185 27.02 26.84 20.53
C GLY A 185 26.39 27.42 19.26
N LEU A 186 26.34 28.74 19.09
CA LEU A 186 25.80 29.38 17.89
C LEU A 186 26.92 29.96 17.02
N ASP A 187 26.78 29.79 15.72
CA ASP A 187 27.65 30.44 14.73
C ASP A 187 27.07 31.77 14.23
N GLN A 188 27.82 32.49 13.44
CA GLN A 188 27.43 33.83 12.96
C GLN A 188 26.15 33.78 12.09
N SER A 189 25.98 32.73 11.29
CA SER A 189 24.80 32.56 10.43
C SER A 189 23.56 32.38 11.29
N SER A 190 23.64 31.57 12.33
CA SER A 190 22.55 31.31 13.26
C SER A 190 22.17 32.54 14.09
N LEU A 191 23.17 33.33 14.49
CA LEU A 191 22.93 34.61 15.20
C LEU A 191 22.16 35.60 14.33
N LEU A 192 22.51 35.69 13.05
CA LEU A 192 21.77 36.51 12.08
C LEU A 192 20.32 36.08 11.92
N LYS A 193 20.10 34.76 11.72
CA LYS A 193 18.75 34.19 11.62
C LYS A 193 17.94 34.46 12.89
N LEU A 194 18.56 34.27 14.05
CA LEU A 194 17.89 34.52 15.33
C LEU A 194 17.50 36.00 15.50
N GLN A 195 18.39 36.94 15.07
CA GLN A 195 18.06 38.37 15.08
C GLN A 195 16.84 38.67 14.17
N GLN A 196 16.79 38.06 12.99
CA GLN A 196 15.65 38.25 12.08
C GLN A 196 14.36 37.65 12.65
N LEU A 197 14.43 36.51 13.32
CA LEU A 197 13.27 35.93 14.03
C LEU A 197 12.78 36.82 15.17
N VAL A 198 13.69 37.44 15.93
CA VAL A 198 13.33 38.41 16.98
C VAL A 198 12.64 39.65 16.35
N GLN A 199 13.16 40.13 15.22
CA GLN A 199 12.58 41.30 14.51
C GLN A 199 11.18 41.05 13.96
N ALA A 200 10.96 39.89 13.37
CA ALA A 200 9.71 39.56 12.70
C ALA A 200 8.74 38.75 13.56
N GLY A 201 9.18 38.27 14.73
CA GLY A 201 8.56 37.17 15.46
C GLY A 201 7.12 37.40 15.92
N SER A 202 6.79 38.58 16.47
CA SER A 202 5.43 38.82 17.00
C SER A 202 4.33 38.71 15.94
N HIS A 203 4.56 39.30 14.78
CA HIS A 203 3.62 39.23 13.68
C HIS A 203 3.41 37.81 13.16
N LEU A 204 4.50 37.02 13.20
CA LEU A 204 4.51 35.66 12.66
C LEU A 204 4.21 34.56 13.68
N GLY A 205 3.93 34.94 14.94
CA GLY A 205 3.66 33.98 16.01
C GLY A 205 4.90 33.14 16.39
N ILE A 206 6.10 33.76 16.26
CA ILE A 206 7.39 33.15 16.64
C ILE A 206 7.97 33.93 17.79
N TYR A 207 8.23 33.23 18.90
CA TYR A 207 8.67 33.83 20.16
C TYR A 207 10.00 33.27 20.60
N VAL A 208 10.96 34.11 20.88
CA VAL A 208 12.30 33.74 21.35
C VAL A 208 12.45 34.10 22.81
N ILE A 209 12.71 33.11 23.64
CA ILE A 209 12.91 33.28 25.10
C ILE A 209 14.29 32.73 25.44
N MET A 210 15.19 33.59 25.90
CA MET A 210 16.57 33.18 26.11
C MET A 210 17.13 33.63 27.46
N SER A 211 18.12 32.89 27.97
CA SER A 211 19.01 33.36 29.04
C SER A 211 20.36 33.74 28.47
N TRP A 212 20.89 34.85 28.99
CA TRP A 212 22.16 35.44 28.54
C TRP A 212 23.07 35.85 29.70
N ASP A 213 24.31 35.43 29.66
CA ASP A 213 25.32 35.78 30.63
C ASP A 213 25.80 37.24 30.46
N MET A 214 25.55 38.09 31.45
CA MET A 214 26.03 39.49 31.44
C MET A 214 27.55 39.59 31.50
N SER A 215 28.24 38.62 32.11
CA SER A 215 29.72 38.59 32.13
C SER A 215 30.32 38.31 30.75
N ALA A 216 29.57 37.56 29.93
CA ALA A 216 29.92 37.26 28.54
C ALA A 216 29.47 38.37 27.56
N ARG A 217 28.94 39.48 28.04
CA ARG A 217 28.49 40.61 27.19
C ARG A 217 29.59 41.18 26.30
N HIS A 218 30.83 41.20 26.76
CA HIS A 218 31.99 41.58 25.96
C HIS A 218 32.37 40.53 24.92
N ASP A 219 32.03 39.26 25.13
CA ASP A 219 32.29 38.21 24.17
C ASP A 219 31.29 38.24 23.00
N VAL A 220 30.10 38.77 23.20
CA VAL A 220 29.09 38.94 22.13
C VAL A 220 29.50 40.04 21.16
N ASP A 221 30.24 41.04 21.62
CA ASP A 221 30.83 42.04 20.72
C ASP A 221 31.82 41.42 19.70
N ARG A 222 32.40 40.24 20.02
CA ARG A 222 33.23 39.49 19.07
C ARG A 222 32.42 38.95 17.89
N TYR A 223 31.12 38.72 18.07
CA TYR A 223 30.24 38.28 16.98
C TYR A 223 29.60 39.42 16.20
N ARG A 224 29.89 40.66 16.61
CA ARG A 224 29.42 41.85 15.90
C ARG A 224 30.01 41.88 14.49
N SER A 225 29.13 41.97 13.53
CA SER A 225 29.46 42.08 12.11
C SER A 225 28.62 43.17 11.44
N SER A 226 28.89 43.44 10.16
CA SER A 226 28.07 44.38 9.38
C SER A 226 26.59 43.93 9.29
N SER A 227 26.31 42.66 9.51
CA SER A 227 24.96 42.06 9.41
C SER A 227 24.33 41.66 10.73
N PHE A 228 25.09 41.53 11.83
CA PHE A 228 24.61 41.19 13.16
C PHE A 228 25.03 42.19 14.21
N ASP A 229 24.05 42.79 14.89
CA ASP A 229 24.26 43.68 16.04
C ASP A 229 23.53 43.17 17.29
N PRO A 230 24.31 42.65 18.28
CA PRO A 230 23.73 42.16 19.51
C PRO A 230 22.91 43.23 20.26
N LYS A 231 23.34 44.48 20.19
CA LYS A 231 22.64 45.59 20.87
C LYS A 231 21.27 45.82 20.22
N GLN A 232 21.18 45.81 18.93
CA GLN A 232 19.93 45.96 18.21
C GLN A 232 18.97 44.83 18.49
N MET A 233 19.48 43.61 18.59
CA MET A 233 18.64 42.44 18.96
C MET A 233 18.08 42.59 20.40
N LEU A 234 18.92 43.03 21.39
CA LEU A 234 18.47 43.25 22.78
C LEU A 234 17.45 44.35 22.89
N GLU A 235 17.57 45.43 22.12
CA GLU A 235 16.62 46.55 22.15
C GLU A 235 15.21 46.14 21.68
N GLN A 236 15.11 45.05 20.90
CA GLN A 236 13.84 44.49 20.40
C GLN A 236 13.19 43.48 21.35
N MET A 237 13.92 43.02 22.37
CA MET A 237 13.45 42.05 23.35
C MET A 237 13.09 42.73 24.68
N GLU A 238 12.12 42.15 25.39
CA GLU A 238 11.89 42.54 26.79
C GLU A 238 12.99 41.93 27.65
N ALA A 239 13.79 42.79 28.28
CA ALA A 239 14.96 42.40 29.07
C ALA A 239 14.63 42.36 30.59
N ILE A 240 14.91 41.23 31.21
CA ILE A 240 14.82 41.00 32.66
C ILE A 240 16.22 40.77 33.17
N TYR A 241 16.71 41.68 34.05
CA TYR A 241 18.09 41.65 34.53
C TYR A 241 18.19 41.68 36.05
N PRO A 242 19.25 41.04 36.64
CA PRO A 242 19.41 41.03 38.09
C PRO A 242 19.80 42.41 38.58
N TYR A 243 19.21 42.80 39.69
CA TYR A 243 19.54 44.02 40.41
C TYR A 243 19.54 43.74 41.93
N ARG A 244 20.73 43.67 42.54
CA ARG A 244 20.97 43.19 43.89
C ARG A 244 20.43 41.76 44.06
N ASP A 245 19.52 41.51 44.99
CA ASP A 245 18.82 40.24 45.27
C ASP A 245 17.53 40.04 44.47
N LYS A 246 17.18 40.97 43.56
CA LYS A 246 15.92 41.07 42.84
C LYS A 246 16.20 41.20 41.35
N PHE A 247 15.14 41.37 40.57
CA PHE A 247 15.21 41.62 39.13
C PHE A 247 14.51 42.91 38.77
N LYS A 248 14.82 43.42 37.58
CA LYS A 248 14.17 44.59 36.97
C LYS A 248 13.91 44.34 35.49
N PHE A 249 12.92 45.07 34.95
CA PHE A 249 12.68 45.18 33.51
C PHE A 249 13.56 46.27 32.89
N GLY A 250 14.17 45.91 31.70
CA GLY A 250 15.18 46.83 31.09
C GLY A 250 14.67 47.74 30.00
N ASN A 251 13.58 47.41 29.33
CA ASN A 251 13.11 48.11 28.13
C ASN A 251 11.63 48.53 28.20
N SER A 252 10.96 48.38 29.30
CA SER A 252 9.59 48.85 29.44
C SER A 252 9.53 50.38 29.48
N GLY A 253 8.79 51.01 28.62
CA GLY A 253 8.54 52.48 28.63
C GLY A 253 7.80 52.99 29.90
N HIS A 254 7.59 52.13 30.88
CA HIS A 254 6.93 52.38 32.17
C HIS A 254 7.91 52.36 33.37
N ASP A 255 9.19 52.66 33.13
CA ASP A 255 10.22 52.57 34.15
C ASP A 255 9.93 53.32 35.48
N ASP A 256 9.22 54.43 35.43
CA ASP A 256 8.91 55.21 36.62
C ASP A 256 7.89 54.54 37.57
N ILE A 257 6.97 53.75 37.06
CA ILE A 257 5.97 53.04 37.83
C ILE A 257 6.52 51.71 38.32
N LEU A 258 7.17 50.94 37.47
CA LEU A 258 7.74 49.64 37.81
C LEU A 258 8.92 49.75 38.79
N ASN A 259 9.67 50.83 38.76
CA ASN A 259 10.77 51.12 39.69
C ASN A 259 10.30 51.30 41.18
N ARG A 260 9.00 51.48 41.43
CA ARG A 260 8.43 51.53 42.77
C ARG A 260 8.10 50.17 43.38
N PHE A 261 8.29 49.12 42.60
CA PHE A 261 8.05 47.74 43.00
C PHE A 261 9.33 46.92 42.94
N ASP A 262 9.43 45.98 43.86
CA ASP A 262 10.44 44.94 43.83
C ASP A 262 9.95 43.79 42.93
N PHE A 263 10.68 43.49 41.87
CA PHE A 263 10.32 42.41 40.94
C PHE A 263 10.97 41.10 41.38
N HIS A 264 10.12 40.12 41.62
CA HIS A 264 10.49 38.75 41.94
C HIS A 264 10.08 37.85 40.77
N ILE A 265 11.06 37.27 40.09
CA ILE A 265 10.80 36.33 39.00
C ILE A 265 10.16 35.04 39.53
N ASP A 266 9.40 34.33 38.70
CA ASP A 266 8.79 33.06 39.05
C ASP A 266 9.81 31.92 38.92
N ASP A 267 10.66 31.75 39.96
CA ASP A 267 11.80 30.83 39.99
C ASP A 267 11.63 29.64 40.95
N ALA A 268 10.40 29.35 41.37
CA ALA A 268 10.13 28.20 42.22
C ALA A 268 10.49 26.89 41.45
N PRO A 269 11.18 25.93 42.09
CA PRO A 269 11.52 24.67 41.45
C PRO A 269 10.24 23.86 41.18
N VAL A 270 10.16 23.22 40.03
CA VAL A 270 9.09 22.25 39.69
C VAL A 270 9.54 20.87 40.18
N GLY A 271 8.88 20.38 41.25
CA GLY A 271 9.15 19.06 41.83
C GLY A 271 8.67 17.92 40.89
N GLN A 272 9.20 16.71 41.08
CA GLN A 272 8.78 15.57 40.29
C GLN A 272 7.27 15.28 40.36
N LYS A 273 6.68 15.47 41.57
CA LYS A 273 5.24 15.29 41.77
C LYS A 273 4.45 16.32 40.94
N ASP A 274 4.85 17.59 41.01
CA ASP A 274 4.18 18.67 40.30
C ASP A 274 4.32 18.47 38.78
N ALA A 275 5.51 18.05 38.31
CA ALA A 275 5.76 17.74 36.91
C ALA A 275 4.87 16.59 36.40
N PHE A 276 4.67 15.55 37.22
CA PHE A 276 3.77 14.43 36.89
C PHE A 276 2.30 14.89 36.81
N GLU A 277 1.85 15.69 37.76
CA GLU A 277 0.47 16.22 37.77
C GLU A 277 0.22 17.16 36.57
N LEU A 278 1.19 18.04 36.27
CA LEU A 278 1.12 18.93 35.12
C LEU A 278 1.16 18.17 33.78
N SER A 279 2.01 17.14 33.65
CA SER A 279 2.04 16.32 32.44
C SER A 279 0.75 15.53 32.24
N SER A 280 0.16 15.00 33.32
CA SER A 280 -1.13 14.32 33.26
C SER A 280 -2.28 15.26 32.87
N PHE A 281 -2.20 16.52 33.32
CA PHE A 281 -3.16 17.55 32.90
C PHE A 281 -3.02 17.87 31.39
N VAL A 282 -1.81 18.05 30.90
CA VAL A 282 -1.53 18.30 29.49
C VAL A 282 -1.98 17.11 28.63
N ASP A 283 -1.71 15.87 29.08
CA ASP A 283 -2.17 14.66 28.41
C ASP A 283 -3.70 14.64 28.29
N LYS A 284 -4.41 14.90 29.39
CA LYS A 284 -5.88 14.99 29.39
C LYS A 284 -6.39 16.08 28.45
N GLN A 285 -5.73 17.23 28.36
CA GLN A 285 -6.09 18.28 27.42
C GLN A 285 -5.87 17.82 25.96
N ILE A 286 -4.76 17.11 25.71
CA ILE A 286 -4.46 16.53 24.39
C ILE A 286 -5.54 15.53 24.01
N GLN A 287 -5.86 14.57 24.87
CA GLN A 287 -6.89 13.55 24.62
C GLN A 287 -8.27 14.19 24.39
N THR A 288 -8.62 15.19 25.19
CA THR A 288 -9.87 15.94 25.02
C THR A 288 -9.87 16.74 23.71
N GLY A 289 -8.76 17.38 23.39
CA GLY A 289 -8.57 18.12 22.14
C GLY A 289 -8.63 17.20 20.92
N MET A 290 -8.02 16.02 21.00
CA MET A 290 -8.09 15.02 19.93
C MET A 290 -9.50 14.44 19.75
N THR A 291 -10.21 14.23 20.86
CA THR A 291 -11.59 13.74 20.82
C THR A 291 -12.54 14.81 20.26
N ASN A 292 -12.30 16.09 20.58
CA ASN A 292 -13.09 17.23 20.10
C ASN A 292 -12.60 17.73 18.73
N ALA A 293 -11.31 17.72 18.47
CA ALA A 293 -10.71 17.87 17.17
C ALA A 293 -10.74 16.50 16.47
N ARG A 294 -11.94 15.94 16.26
CA ARG A 294 -12.09 15.15 15.03
C ARG A 294 -11.50 16.06 13.97
N PRO A 295 -10.44 15.61 13.24
CA PRO A 295 -9.92 16.40 12.16
C PRO A 295 -11.14 16.84 11.37
N ASN A 296 -11.22 18.10 10.98
CA ASN A 296 -12.31 18.59 10.17
C ASN A 296 -12.19 17.85 8.87
N VAL A 297 -12.80 16.65 8.86
CA VAL A 297 -12.70 15.68 7.80
C VAL A 297 -13.56 16.26 6.72
N LEU A 298 -12.90 16.83 5.75
CA LEU A 298 -13.60 17.37 4.59
C LEU A 298 -14.30 16.19 3.91
N LYS A 299 -15.62 16.21 3.91
CA LYS A 299 -16.44 15.14 3.33
C LYS A 299 -16.97 15.53 1.97
N GLN A 300 -16.94 14.57 1.06
CA GLN A 300 -17.66 14.69 -0.20
C GLN A 300 -19.17 14.52 0.05
N ASP A 301 -19.95 15.40 -0.53
CA ASP A 301 -21.42 15.28 -0.49
C ASP A 301 -21.90 14.28 -1.57
N PHE A 302 -21.77 12.99 -1.25
CA PHE A 302 -22.21 11.90 -2.13
C PHE A 302 -23.72 11.86 -2.31
N ASP A 303 -24.49 12.29 -1.33
CA ASP A 303 -25.96 12.36 -1.42
C ASP A 303 -26.41 13.34 -2.49
N THR A 304 -25.81 14.52 -2.54
CA THR A 304 -26.07 15.47 -3.59
C THR A 304 -25.67 14.93 -4.97
N LEU A 305 -24.51 14.30 -5.10
CA LEU A 305 -24.10 13.67 -6.36
C LEU A 305 -25.06 12.54 -6.79
N TYR A 306 -25.56 11.75 -5.85
CA TYR A 306 -26.55 10.72 -6.14
C TYR A 306 -27.88 11.29 -6.65
N ARG A 307 -28.41 12.35 -5.99
CA ARG A 307 -29.70 12.94 -6.32
C ARG A 307 -29.68 13.75 -7.62
N GLN A 308 -28.53 14.30 -7.99
CA GLN A 308 -28.40 15.02 -9.26
C GLN A 308 -28.46 14.06 -10.46
N PRO A 309 -29.02 14.49 -11.61
CA PRO A 309 -28.95 13.69 -12.83
C PRO A 309 -27.50 13.51 -13.26
N TYR A 310 -27.22 12.42 -14.02
CA TYR A 310 -25.90 12.25 -14.62
C TYR A 310 -25.53 13.43 -15.49
N VAL A 311 -24.27 13.87 -15.37
CA VAL A 311 -23.70 14.93 -16.20
C VAL A 311 -23.09 14.29 -17.44
N PRO A 312 -23.47 14.69 -18.66
CA PRO A 312 -22.90 14.13 -19.88
C PRO A 312 -21.42 14.55 -20.00
N VAL A 313 -20.57 13.60 -20.34
CA VAL A 313 -19.15 13.88 -20.64
C VAL A 313 -19.03 14.32 -22.10
N ILE A 314 -19.05 15.62 -22.33
CA ILE A 314 -18.96 16.19 -23.68
C ILE A 314 -17.49 16.39 -24.09
N SER A 315 -16.68 16.99 -23.22
CA SER A 315 -15.29 17.34 -23.54
C SER A 315 -14.28 17.03 -22.43
N GLU A 316 -14.76 16.87 -21.21
CA GLU A 316 -13.91 16.81 -20.02
C GLU A 316 -14.56 15.95 -18.94
N ILE A 317 -13.74 15.12 -18.30
CA ILE A 317 -14.07 14.52 -17.00
C ILE A 317 -13.57 15.48 -15.93
N GLU A 318 -14.42 15.91 -15.03
CA GLU A 318 -14.09 16.77 -13.89
C GLU A 318 -14.63 16.17 -12.61
N ILE A 319 -13.74 15.91 -11.65
CA ILE A 319 -14.04 15.26 -10.38
C ILE A 319 -13.51 16.15 -9.26
N THR A 320 -14.38 16.67 -8.42
CA THR A 320 -13.97 17.45 -7.25
C THR A 320 -13.30 16.53 -6.25
N ILE A 321 -12.07 16.88 -5.83
CA ILE A 321 -11.20 16.02 -5.00
C ILE A 321 -10.94 16.59 -3.61
N GLY A 322 -11.28 17.84 -3.37
CA GLY A 322 -11.03 18.51 -2.11
C GLY A 322 -11.21 20.02 -2.22
N GLU A 323 -10.64 20.72 -1.26
CA GLU A 323 -10.66 22.18 -1.18
C GLU A 323 -9.23 22.71 -1.01
N HIS A 324 -8.99 23.88 -1.60
CA HIS A 324 -7.72 24.57 -1.40
C HIS A 324 -7.54 24.93 0.09
N VAL A 325 -6.37 24.64 0.66
CA VAL A 325 -6.13 24.76 2.11
C VAL A 325 -6.37 26.17 2.63
N ILE A 326 -6.10 27.20 1.84
CA ILE A 326 -6.17 28.62 2.25
C ILE A 326 -7.46 29.28 1.76
N THR A 327 -7.83 29.09 0.49
CA THR A 327 -8.97 29.79 -0.11
C THR A 327 -10.31 29.08 0.07
N HIS A 328 -10.28 27.81 0.49
CA HIS A 328 -11.45 26.92 0.61
C HIS A 328 -12.24 26.74 -0.70
N GLU A 329 -11.66 27.13 -1.83
CA GLU A 329 -12.24 26.87 -3.13
C GLU A 329 -12.17 25.38 -3.46
N LYS A 330 -13.25 24.86 -4.03
CA LYS A 330 -13.30 23.46 -4.48
C LYS A 330 -12.33 23.24 -5.62
N ILE A 331 -11.48 22.24 -5.47
CA ILE A 331 -10.50 21.85 -6.48
C ILE A 331 -10.94 20.56 -7.15
N SER A 332 -10.86 20.54 -8.47
CA SER A 332 -11.23 19.39 -9.28
C SER A 332 -10.04 18.83 -10.06
N LEU A 333 -9.92 17.51 -10.05
CA LEU A 333 -9.08 16.78 -10.98
C LEU A 333 -9.79 16.68 -12.32
N LYS A 334 -9.07 17.01 -13.40
CA LYS A 334 -9.65 17.08 -14.75
C LYS A 334 -8.94 16.16 -15.71
N PHE A 335 -9.70 15.67 -16.72
CA PHE A 335 -9.15 14.92 -17.85
C PHE A 335 -9.81 15.39 -19.15
N ASN A 336 -8.99 15.78 -20.12
CA ASN A 336 -9.46 16.20 -21.42
C ASN A 336 -8.40 15.96 -22.52
N SER A 337 -8.77 16.25 -23.77
CA SER A 337 -7.89 16.03 -24.93
C SER A 337 -6.84 17.12 -25.15
N LYS A 338 -6.79 18.17 -24.32
CA LYS A 338 -5.90 19.33 -24.54
C LYS A 338 -4.85 19.47 -23.45
N ASP A 339 -5.29 19.85 -22.25
CA ASP A 339 -4.43 20.33 -21.19
C ASP A 339 -4.30 19.39 -20.02
N TYR A 340 -5.32 18.60 -19.70
CA TYR A 340 -5.45 17.68 -18.57
C TYR A 340 -5.45 16.24 -19.09
N ILE A 341 -4.26 15.67 -19.32
CA ILE A 341 -4.13 14.44 -20.11
C ILE A 341 -4.20 13.21 -19.21
N HIS A 342 -3.27 13.07 -18.30
CA HIS A 342 -3.14 11.96 -17.37
C HIS A 342 -2.77 12.49 -16.00
N ALA A 343 -3.06 11.72 -14.96
CA ALA A 343 -2.79 12.10 -13.59
C ALA A 343 -1.91 11.06 -12.86
N PHE A 344 -1.16 11.54 -11.89
CA PHE A 344 -0.36 10.72 -10.99
C PHE A 344 -0.60 11.11 -9.54
N ILE A 345 -0.73 10.11 -8.67
CA ILE A 345 -0.85 10.28 -7.22
C ILE A 345 0.34 9.59 -6.55
N LEU A 346 1.15 10.36 -5.84
CA LEU A 346 2.25 9.83 -5.03
C LEU A 346 1.94 10.04 -3.57
N GLY A 347 2.14 9.01 -2.73
CA GLY A 347 1.98 9.16 -1.30
C GLY A 347 2.33 7.90 -0.53
N GLN A 348 3.13 8.04 0.52
CA GLN A 348 3.52 6.95 1.42
C GLN A 348 2.31 6.33 2.13
N SER A 349 2.53 5.16 2.75
CA SER A 349 1.51 4.51 3.59
C SER A 349 1.01 5.47 4.67
N GLY A 350 -0.31 5.56 4.85
CA GLY A 350 -0.94 6.46 5.80
C GLY A 350 -1.06 7.93 5.36
N SER A 351 -0.60 8.30 4.16
CA SER A 351 -0.74 9.68 3.64
C SER A 351 -2.16 10.05 3.19
N GLY A 352 -3.03 9.05 2.98
CA GLY A 352 -4.39 9.23 2.46
C GLY A 352 -4.56 8.90 0.96
N LYS A 353 -3.55 8.30 0.31
CA LYS A 353 -3.57 7.93 -1.12
C LYS A 353 -4.80 7.10 -1.52
N SER A 354 -5.04 5.97 -0.83
CA SER A 354 -6.17 5.09 -1.13
C SER A 354 -7.52 5.77 -0.87
N VAL A 355 -7.61 6.61 0.17
CA VAL A 355 -8.80 7.42 0.45
C VAL A 355 -9.09 8.37 -0.69
N LEU A 356 -8.08 9.08 -1.20
CA LEU A 356 -8.22 9.97 -2.34
C LEU A 356 -8.66 9.23 -3.61
N LEU A 357 -8.04 8.08 -3.92
CA LEU A 357 -8.43 7.25 -5.07
C LEU A 357 -9.90 6.81 -4.98
N ASN A 358 -10.31 6.29 -3.81
CA ASN A 358 -11.68 5.86 -3.59
C ASN A 358 -12.67 7.02 -3.71
N ASN A 359 -12.34 8.23 -3.23
CA ASN A 359 -13.18 9.41 -3.42
C ASN A 359 -13.31 9.81 -4.89
N ILE A 360 -12.22 9.75 -5.66
CA ILE A 360 -12.22 10.04 -7.09
C ILE A 360 -13.16 9.08 -7.83
N ILE A 361 -12.98 7.76 -7.62
CA ILE A 361 -13.78 6.73 -8.28
C ILE A 361 -15.27 6.86 -7.88
N SER A 362 -15.54 7.00 -6.58
CA SER A 362 -16.88 7.11 -6.02
C SER A 362 -17.62 8.35 -6.55
N SER A 363 -16.93 9.49 -6.60
CA SER A 363 -17.50 10.72 -7.17
C SER A 363 -17.77 10.57 -8.67
N ALA A 364 -16.87 9.91 -9.41
CA ALA A 364 -17.00 9.68 -10.85
C ALA A 364 -18.22 8.82 -11.19
N ILE A 365 -18.42 7.69 -10.49
CA ILE A 365 -19.56 6.77 -10.77
C ILE A 365 -20.92 7.35 -10.36
N LEU A 366 -20.95 8.30 -9.43
CA LEU A 366 -22.17 9.01 -9.09
C LEU A 366 -22.44 10.20 -10.01
N LYS A 367 -21.39 10.85 -10.55
CA LYS A 367 -21.53 12.05 -11.39
C LYS A 367 -21.81 11.73 -12.85
N TYR A 368 -21.20 10.69 -13.40
CA TYR A 368 -21.27 10.34 -14.81
C TYR A 368 -22.04 9.03 -15.06
N SER A 369 -22.63 8.90 -16.25
CA SER A 369 -23.31 7.67 -16.66
C SER A 369 -22.30 6.59 -17.09
N PRO A 370 -22.61 5.28 -16.90
CA PRO A 370 -21.83 4.20 -17.49
C PRO A 370 -21.68 4.28 -19.02
N GLU A 371 -22.60 4.97 -19.70
CA GLU A 371 -22.55 5.22 -21.16
C GLU A 371 -21.56 6.33 -21.55
N ASP A 372 -21.21 7.22 -20.59
CA ASP A 372 -20.29 8.32 -20.81
C ASP A 372 -18.89 8.10 -20.20
N LEU A 373 -18.77 7.21 -19.20
CA LEU A 373 -17.51 6.90 -18.50
C LEU A 373 -17.34 5.41 -18.27
N VAL A 374 -16.24 4.86 -18.74
CA VAL A 374 -15.81 3.47 -18.51
C VAL A 374 -14.57 3.44 -17.66
N LEU A 375 -14.55 2.56 -16.65
CA LEU A 375 -13.47 2.40 -15.69
C LEU A 375 -12.74 1.07 -15.90
N TYR A 376 -11.42 1.14 -15.90
CA TYR A 376 -10.53 -0.02 -15.74
C TYR A 376 -9.79 0.21 -14.43
N LEU A 377 -9.97 -0.69 -13.45
CA LEU A 377 -9.45 -0.57 -12.10
C LEU A 377 -8.44 -1.68 -11.85
N MET A 378 -7.21 -1.32 -11.51
CA MET A 378 -6.14 -2.25 -11.15
C MET A 378 -5.55 -1.89 -9.80
N ASP A 379 -5.53 -2.87 -8.88
CA ASP A 379 -4.87 -2.79 -7.59
C ASP A 379 -3.84 -3.93 -7.51
N PHE A 380 -2.56 -3.58 -7.46
CA PHE A 380 -1.48 -4.56 -7.55
C PHE A 380 -1.10 -5.20 -6.21
N LYS A 381 -1.46 -4.59 -5.09
CA LYS A 381 -1.11 -5.07 -3.74
C LYS A 381 -2.29 -5.17 -2.80
N GLY A 382 -3.41 -4.59 -3.16
CA GLY A 382 -4.56 -4.49 -2.30
C GLY A 382 -5.81 -5.09 -2.90
N VAL A 383 -6.84 -5.12 -2.09
CA VAL A 383 -8.17 -5.59 -2.45
C VAL A 383 -9.21 -4.47 -2.41
N GLU A 384 -8.77 -3.22 -2.28
CA GLU A 384 -9.65 -2.07 -2.07
C GLU A 384 -10.62 -1.85 -3.24
N PHE A 385 -10.17 -2.08 -4.48
CA PHE A 385 -11.01 -1.95 -5.67
C PHE A 385 -12.04 -3.06 -5.84
N ASN A 386 -11.97 -4.13 -5.01
CA ASN A 386 -12.97 -5.19 -5.02
C ASN A 386 -14.40 -4.67 -4.76
N ARG A 387 -14.52 -3.57 -4.00
CA ARG A 387 -15.81 -2.91 -3.73
C ARG A 387 -16.53 -2.40 -4.97
N TYR A 388 -15.81 -2.13 -6.05
CA TYR A 388 -16.36 -1.66 -7.32
C TYR A 388 -16.79 -2.78 -8.27
N ARG A 389 -16.62 -4.05 -7.87
CA ARG A 389 -17.08 -5.19 -8.64
C ARG A 389 -18.58 -5.12 -8.86
N GLY A 390 -19.02 -5.33 -10.10
CA GLY A 390 -20.42 -5.27 -10.51
C GLY A 390 -20.98 -3.87 -10.73
N VAL A 391 -20.21 -2.80 -10.48
CA VAL A 391 -20.59 -1.43 -10.83
C VAL A 391 -20.61 -1.29 -12.35
N LYS A 392 -21.71 -0.80 -12.91
CA LYS A 392 -21.91 -0.79 -14.39
C LYS A 392 -20.91 0.03 -15.19
N HIS A 393 -20.12 0.91 -14.53
CA HIS A 393 -19.03 1.66 -15.15
C HIS A 393 -17.79 0.82 -15.38
N THR A 394 -17.61 -0.27 -14.61
CA THR A 394 -16.40 -1.07 -14.68
C THR A 394 -16.37 -1.96 -15.92
N LYS A 395 -15.25 -1.97 -16.61
CA LYS A 395 -14.91 -2.86 -17.71
C LYS A 395 -13.93 -3.95 -17.26
N ALA A 396 -13.02 -3.60 -16.37
CA ALA A 396 -12.15 -4.55 -15.70
C ALA A 396 -11.93 -4.12 -14.25
N VAL A 397 -11.94 -5.10 -13.33
CA VAL A 397 -11.55 -4.91 -11.92
C VAL A 397 -10.55 -6.02 -11.59
N LEU A 398 -9.31 -5.62 -11.36
CA LEU A 398 -8.23 -6.50 -10.97
C LEU A 398 -7.77 -6.09 -9.58
N VAL A 399 -7.70 -7.04 -8.67
CA VAL A 399 -7.27 -6.82 -7.29
C VAL A 399 -6.24 -7.87 -6.89
N ASP A 400 -5.31 -7.50 -6.01
CA ASP A 400 -4.20 -8.35 -5.57
C ASP A 400 -3.48 -8.98 -6.77
N ASN A 401 -3.23 -8.16 -7.79
CA ASN A 401 -2.73 -8.62 -9.07
C ASN A 401 -1.20 -8.49 -9.17
N SER A 402 -0.49 -9.51 -8.75
CA SER A 402 0.95 -9.62 -8.97
C SER A 402 1.32 -10.25 -10.33
N ASP A 403 0.34 -10.66 -11.16
CA ASP A 403 0.56 -11.35 -12.40
C ASP A 403 0.64 -10.41 -13.61
N PRO A 404 1.83 -10.25 -14.25
CA PRO A 404 1.99 -9.36 -15.39
C PRO A 404 1.19 -9.78 -16.62
N GLN A 405 0.85 -11.07 -16.79
CA GLN A 405 0.11 -11.56 -17.95
C GLN A 405 -1.33 -11.05 -17.95
N ILE A 406 -1.99 -11.02 -16.79
CA ILE A 406 -3.34 -10.45 -16.63
C ILE A 406 -3.33 -8.95 -16.92
N THR A 407 -2.34 -8.25 -16.36
CA THR A 407 -2.13 -6.83 -16.66
C THR A 407 -2.02 -6.60 -18.17
N LEU A 408 -1.22 -7.43 -18.86
CA LEU A 408 -1.03 -7.33 -20.29
C LEU A 408 -2.33 -7.57 -21.08
N GLU A 409 -3.16 -8.53 -20.67
CA GLU A 409 -4.46 -8.79 -21.35
C GLU A 409 -5.36 -7.55 -21.29
N VAL A 410 -5.51 -6.92 -20.12
CA VAL A 410 -6.31 -5.69 -19.98
C VAL A 410 -5.71 -4.54 -20.79
N LEU A 411 -4.40 -4.38 -20.77
CA LEU A 411 -3.74 -3.33 -21.54
C LEU A 411 -3.85 -3.58 -23.06
N ARG A 412 -3.85 -4.82 -23.50
CA ARG A 412 -4.12 -5.17 -24.92
C ARG A 412 -5.55 -4.79 -25.31
N GLU A 413 -6.54 -4.98 -24.43
CA GLU A 413 -7.91 -4.54 -24.68
C GLU A 413 -7.97 -3.00 -24.85
N LEU A 414 -7.31 -2.25 -23.96
CA LEU A 414 -7.18 -0.80 -24.09
C LEU A 414 -6.47 -0.38 -25.39
N LYS A 415 -5.41 -1.08 -25.80
CA LYS A 415 -4.69 -0.84 -27.06
C LYS A 415 -5.59 -1.07 -28.26
N GLU A 416 -6.37 -2.14 -28.26
CA GLU A 416 -7.31 -2.41 -29.36
C GLU A 416 -8.45 -1.37 -29.40
N GLU A 417 -8.95 -0.93 -28.24
CA GLU A 417 -9.92 0.17 -28.18
C GLU A 417 -9.32 1.47 -28.75
N ASN A 418 -8.09 1.80 -28.38
CA ASN A 418 -7.36 2.93 -28.92
C ASN A 418 -7.25 2.86 -30.45
N LYS A 419 -6.84 1.71 -31.00
CA LYS A 419 -6.76 1.49 -32.46
C LYS A 419 -8.12 1.59 -33.17
N LYS A 420 -9.18 1.04 -32.57
CA LYS A 420 -10.55 1.15 -33.12
C LYS A 420 -10.97 2.61 -33.24
N ARG A 421 -10.71 3.43 -32.21
CA ARG A 421 -11.02 4.84 -32.21
C ARG A 421 -10.22 5.61 -33.25
N VAL A 422 -8.92 5.34 -33.39
CA VAL A 422 -8.09 5.95 -34.45
C VAL A 422 -8.68 5.68 -35.85
N LYS A 423 -9.05 4.43 -36.17
CA LYS A 423 -9.66 4.07 -37.42
C LYS A 423 -11.02 4.77 -37.61
N LEU A 424 -11.78 4.91 -36.53
CA LEU A 424 -13.08 5.59 -36.57
C LEU A 424 -12.93 7.08 -36.86
N TRP A 425 -11.92 7.74 -36.23
CA TRP A 425 -11.62 9.16 -36.48
C TRP A 425 -11.25 9.40 -37.94
N GLN A 426 -10.42 8.52 -38.49
CA GLN A 426 -10.04 8.58 -39.92
C GLN A 426 -11.27 8.42 -40.84
N LYS A 427 -12.13 7.45 -40.57
CA LYS A 427 -13.35 7.19 -41.34
C LYS A 427 -14.32 8.36 -41.26
N GLU A 428 -14.50 8.93 -40.06
CA GLU A 428 -15.51 9.98 -39.83
C GLU A 428 -14.98 11.40 -40.05
N GLY A 429 -13.69 11.59 -40.37
CA GLY A 429 -13.08 12.87 -40.62
C GLY A 429 -13.06 13.77 -39.36
N VAL A 430 -12.88 13.17 -38.17
CA VAL A 430 -12.75 13.88 -36.91
C VAL A 430 -11.36 13.66 -36.31
N ASN A 431 -10.89 14.54 -35.44
CA ASN A 431 -9.53 14.48 -34.89
C ASN A 431 -9.47 13.90 -33.47
N ASN A 432 -10.58 13.81 -32.78
CA ASN A 432 -10.63 13.35 -31.38
C ASN A 432 -12.05 12.97 -30.96
N ILE A 433 -12.17 12.38 -29.76
CA ILE A 433 -13.45 11.95 -29.18
C ILE A 433 -14.47 13.09 -29.07
N ASN A 434 -14.03 14.30 -28.76
CA ASN A 434 -14.94 15.46 -28.61
C ASN A 434 -15.58 15.84 -29.96
N GLY A 435 -14.77 15.79 -31.03
CA GLY A 435 -15.27 15.99 -32.39
C GLY A 435 -16.29 14.95 -32.81
N TYR A 436 -16.02 13.68 -32.47
CA TYR A 436 -16.93 12.58 -32.72
C TYR A 436 -18.25 12.73 -31.95
N ASN A 437 -18.17 12.90 -30.64
CA ASN A 437 -19.33 13.00 -29.74
C ASN A 437 -20.19 14.24 -30.05
N LYS A 438 -19.58 15.32 -30.54
CA LYS A 438 -20.30 16.49 -31.03
C LYS A 438 -21.02 16.20 -32.36
N LYS A 439 -20.39 15.43 -33.26
CA LYS A 439 -20.97 15.02 -34.55
C LYS A 439 -22.10 14.01 -34.36
N TYR A 440 -21.99 13.12 -33.39
CA TYR A 440 -22.92 12.02 -33.12
C TYR A 440 -23.44 12.03 -31.67
N PRO A 441 -24.27 13.02 -31.29
CA PRO A 441 -24.70 13.21 -29.89
C PRO A 441 -25.53 12.05 -29.34
N ASN A 442 -26.21 11.28 -30.19
CA ASN A 442 -27.03 10.12 -29.83
C ASN A 442 -26.27 8.79 -29.89
N GLN A 443 -25.00 8.79 -30.32
CA GLN A 443 -24.12 7.64 -30.43
C GLN A 443 -22.73 7.99 -29.88
N ARG A 444 -22.72 8.66 -28.73
CA ARG A 444 -21.48 9.08 -28.09
C ARG A 444 -20.66 7.88 -27.67
N LEU A 445 -19.34 8.01 -27.77
CA LEU A 445 -18.40 7.08 -27.21
C LEU A 445 -18.00 7.53 -25.80
N PRO A 446 -17.90 6.61 -24.86
CA PRO A 446 -17.50 6.95 -23.49
C PRO A 446 -16.03 7.39 -23.41
N GLN A 447 -15.72 8.26 -22.50
CA GLN A 447 -14.36 8.44 -22.01
C GLN A 447 -13.94 7.20 -21.21
N VAL A 448 -12.66 6.86 -21.26
CA VAL A 448 -12.08 5.73 -20.51
C VAL A 448 -11.11 6.27 -19.48
N LEU A 449 -11.28 5.88 -18.24
CA LEU A 449 -10.33 6.15 -17.16
C LEU A 449 -9.73 4.83 -16.66
N PHE A 450 -8.44 4.67 -16.95
CA PHE A 450 -7.63 3.57 -16.43
C PHE A 450 -6.99 4.02 -15.12
N VAL A 451 -7.35 3.37 -14.02
CA VAL A 451 -6.86 3.65 -12.66
C VAL A 451 -6.00 2.48 -12.21
N ALA A 452 -4.76 2.76 -11.83
CA ALA A 452 -3.85 1.75 -11.32
C ALA A 452 -3.26 2.20 -9.98
N ASP A 453 -3.58 1.47 -8.90
CA ASP A 453 -2.91 1.63 -7.60
C ASP A 453 -1.70 0.70 -7.51
N GLU A 454 -0.64 1.17 -6.83
CA GLU A 454 0.67 0.50 -6.76
C GLU A 454 1.24 0.21 -8.17
N CYS A 455 1.10 1.19 -9.06
CA CYS A 455 1.43 1.08 -10.48
C CYS A 455 2.92 0.77 -10.76
N GLN A 456 3.83 0.97 -9.77
CA GLN A 456 5.25 0.65 -9.91
C GLN A 456 5.49 -0.82 -10.27
N VAL A 457 4.57 -1.72 -9.91
CA VAL A 457 4.67 -3.14 -10.28
C VAL A 457 4.73 -3.33 -11.80
N MET A 458 4.03 -2.50 -12.57
CA MET A 458 4.07 -2.55 -14.05
C MET A 458 5.40 -2.09 -14.64
N PHE A 459 6.23 -1.39 -13.88
CA PHE A 459 7.47 -0.78 -14.34
C PHE A 459 8.73 -1.40 -13.72
N GLN A 460 8.59 -2.54 -13.02
CA GLN A 460 9.72 -3.30 -12.48
C GLN A 460 10.28 -4.22 -13.56
N THR A 461 11.54 -4.02 -13.92
CA THR A 461 12.23 -4.88 -14.90
C THR A 461 12.43 -6.27 -14.33
N PRO A 462 11.95 -7.34 -15.00
CA PRO A 462 12.19 -8.72 -14.57
C PRO A 462 13.69 -9.04 -14.51
N LYS A 463 14.09 -9.80 -13.50
CA LYS A 463 15.50 -10.19 -13.28
C LYS A 463 16.00 -11.19 -14.31
N LEU A 464 15.10 -12.00 -14.87
CA LEU A 464 15.37 -13.00 -15.91
C LEU A 464 14.87 -12.51 -17.27
N GLY A 465 15.52 -12.96 -18.33
CA GLY A 465 15.06 -12.75 -19.70
C GLY A 465 13.82 -13.60 -20.04
N GLY A 466 13.57 -13.83 -21.33
CA GLY A 466 12.52 -14.71 -21.82
C GLY A 466 11.11 -14.10 -21.78
N LEU A 467 10.11 -14.95 -21.54
CA LEU A 467 8.69 -14.59 -21.64
C LEU A 467 8.29 -13.41 -20.73
N GLN A 468 8.79 -13.37 -19.50
CA GLN A 468 8.44 -12.31 -18.56
C GLN A 468 8.97 -10.95 -19.01
N PHE A 469 10.17 -10.92 -19.59
CA PHE A 469 10.73 -9.69 -20.15
C PHE A 469 9.97 -9.21 -21.40
N GLU A 470 9.50 -10.12 -22.25
CA GLU A 470 8.65 -9.78 -23.40
C GLU A 470 7.31 -9.19 -22.96
N ILE A 471 6.67 -9.79 -21.94
CA ILE A 471 5.43 -9.29 -21.33
C ILE A 471 5.65 -7.89 -20.77
N TYR A 472 6.69 -7.70 -19.97
CA TYR A 472 7.06 -6.41 -19.40
C TYR A 472 7.25 -5.34 -20.48
N ARG A 473 8.01 -5.67 -21.54
CA ARG A 473 8.27 -4.76 -22.64
C ARG A 473 7.00 -4.37 -23.37
N GLU A 474 6.10 -5.33 -23.62
CA GLU A 474 4.81 -5.03 -24.25
C GLU A 474 3.91 -4.17 -23.36
N ILE A 475 3.90 -4.40 -22.04
CA ILE A 475 3.20 -3.53 -21.06
C ILE A 475 3.71 -2.10 -21.19
N CYS A 476 5.02 -1.89 -21.14
CA CYS A 476 5.64 -0.57 -21.26
C CYS A 476 5.31 0.10 -22.60
N ASP A 477 5.34 -0.63 -23.71
CA ASP A 477 5.01 -0.13 -25.05
C ASP A 477 3.54 0.31 -25.15
N ILE A 478 2.63 -0.45 -24.54
CA ILE A 478 1.20 -0.09 -24.53
C ILE A 478 0.98 1.15 -23.69
N LEU A 479 1.54 1.21 -22.50
CA LEU A 479 1.41 2.39 -21.61
C LEU A 479 2.00 3.64 -22.26
N ASN A 480 3.15 3.54 -22.94
CA ASN A 480 3.72 4.64 -23.73
C ASN A 480 2.79 5.07 -24.88
N THR A 481 2.16 4.11 -25.56
CA THR A 481 1.18 4.41 -26.62
C THR A 481 -0.03 5.16 -26.05
N ILE A 482 -0.58 4.70 -24.95
CA ILE A 482 -1.71 5.37 -24.27
C ILE A 482 -1.31 6.77 -23.77
N ALA A 483 -0.12 6.89 -23.16
CA ALA A 483 0.38 8.18 -22.67
C ALA A 483 0.49 9.23 -23.78
N THR A 484 0.91 8.82 -24.97
CA THR A 484 1.15 9.74 -26.09
C THR A 484 -0.07 9.97 -26.97
N GLN A 485 -0.89 8.95 -27.18
CA GLN A 485 -2.01 8.96 -28.13
C GLN A 485 -3.39 8.98 -27.47
N GLY A 486 -3.53 8.41 -26.25
CA GLY A 486 -4.80 8.19 -25.56
C GLY A 486 -5.66 9.44 -25.43
N ARG A 487 -5.06 10.62 -25.27
CA ARG A 487 -5.77 11.89 -25.08
C ARG A 487 -6.79 12.20 -26.19
N SER A 488 -6.43 11.96 -27.44
CA SER A 488 -7.33 12.23 -28.57
C SER A 488 -8.41 11.15 -28.73
N GLN A 489 -8.17 9.97 -28.21
CA GLN A 489 -9.14 8.89 -28.16
C GLN A 489 -10.04 8.91 -26.91
N GLY A 490 -9.76 9.82 -25.95
CA GLY A 490 -10.50 9.89 -24.69
C GLY A 490 -10.17 8.72 -23.75
N ILE A 491 -8.91 8.29 -23.76
CA ILE A 491 -8.37 7.28 -22.85
C ILE A 491 -7.36 7.95 -21.93
N HIS A 492 -7.68 8.01 -20.66
CA HIS A 492 -6.90 8.69 -19.63
C HIS A 492 -6.37 7.70 -18.61
N MET A 493 -5.22 8.01 -18.01
CA MET A 493 -4.60 7.22 -16.95
C MET A 493 -4.59 8.02 -15.65
N LEU A 494 -4.94 7.37 -14.57
CA LEU A 494 -4.73 7.81 -13.20
C LEU A 494 -3.84 6.75 -12.52
N LEU A 495 -2.56 7.04 -12.42
CA LEU A 495 -1.57 6.15 -11.83
C LEU A 495 -1.31 6.56 -10.38
N ALA A 496 -1.17 5.59 -9.49
CA ALA A 496 -0.87 5.87 -8.08
C ALA A 496 0.19 4.89 -7.55
N THR A 497 1.04 5.38 -6.65
CA THR A 497 2.07 4.57 -6.00
C THR A 497 2.48 5.15 -4.65
N GLN A 498 3.10 4.32 -3.82
CA GLN A 498 3.73 4.76 -2.57
C GLN A 498 5.20 5.15 -2.77
N GLN A 499 5.87 4.59 -3.77
CA GLN A 499 7.30 4.81 -4.05
C GLN A 499 7.59 4.63 -5.53
N LEU A 500 8.63 5.31 -6.00
CA LEU A 500 9.10 5.24 -7.40
C LEU A 500 10.50 4.62 -7.53
N ASP A 501 11.13 4.26 -6.41
CA ASP A 501 12.43 3.61 -6.43
C ASP A 501 12.36 2.29 -7.22
N GLU A 502 13.46 1.95 -7.91
CA GLU A 502 13.59 0.74 -8.74
C GLU A 502 12.58 0.60 -9.90
N THR A 503 12.00 1.70 -10.38
CA THR A 503 11.06 1.68 -11.51
C THR A 503 11.65 2.31 -12.77
N ASP A 504 11.34 1.71 -13.92
CA ASP A 504 11.75 2.20 -15.24
C ASP A 504 10.61 2.94 -15.97
N ILE A 505 9.93 3.86 -15.26
CA ILE A 505 8.90 4.70 -15.90
C ILE A 505 9.54 5.58 -16.97
N SER A 506 9.09 5.42 -18.21
CA SER A 506 9.67 6.15 -19.34
C SER A 506 9.46 7.66 -19.25
N GLY A 507 10.42 8.43 -19.75
CA GLY A 507 10.30 9.88 -19.86
C GLY A 507 9.08 10.34 -20.70
N GLN A 508 8.57 9.49 -21.59
CA GLN A 508 7.37 9.82 -22.37
C GLN A 508 6.10 9.76 -21.50
N ILE A 509 5.99 8.78 -20.61
CA ILE A 509 4.88 8.71 -19.64
C ILE A 509 4.96 9.93 -18.72
N LEU A 510 6.13 10.17 -18.08
CA LEU A 510 6.33 11.28 -17.14
C LEU A 510 6.00 12.66 -17.74
N LYS A 511 6.29 12.87 -19.02
CA LYS A 511 5.97 14.13 -19.72
C LYS A 511 4.47 14.34 -19.97
N ASN A 512 3.69 13.26 -20.06
CA ASN A 512 2.26 13.31 -20.32
C ASN A 512 1.41 13.22 -19.04
N LEU A 513 2.04 13.06 -17.86
CA LEU A 513 1.40 13.22 -16.56
C LEU A 513 1.26 14.72 -16.29
N THR A 514 0.18 15.29 -16.74
CA THR A 514 -0.07 16.74 -16.61
C THR A 514 -0.55 17.14 -15.23
N GLU A 515 -1.17 16.18 -14.52
CA GLU A 515 -1.72 16.37 -13.18
C GLU A 515 -0.93 15.52 -12.19
N CYS A 516 -0.32 16.13 -11.20
CA CYS A 516 0.38 15.43 -10.13
C CYS A 516 -0.19 15.84 -8.77
N LEU A 517 -0.63 14.85 -8.01
CA LEU A 517 -1.11 15.00 -6.64
C LEU A 517 -0.08 14.35 -5.72
N LEU A 518 0.72 15.17 -5.04
CA LEU A 518 1.79 14.70 -4.17
C LEU A 518 1.33 14.83 -2.71
N LEU A 519 1.00 13.70 -2.10
CA LEU A 519 0.79 13.60 -0.65
C LEU A 519 2.15 13.45 0.04
N MET A 520 2.16 13.24 1.34
CA MET A 520 3.39 12.96 2.08
C MET A 520 4.17 11.83 1.41
N SER A 521 5.39 12.10 0.96
CA SER A 521 6.21 11.20 0.15
C SER A 521 7.71 11.42 0.39
N ALA A 522 8.53 10.46 -0.03
CA ALA A 522 9.97 10.59 0.01
C ALA A 522 10.43 11.73 -0.93
N PRO A 523 11.43 12.55 -0.53
CA PRO A 523 11.96 13.63 -1.36
C PRO A 523 12.41 13.19 -2.76
N SER A 524 13.12 12.05 -2.86
CA SER A 524 13.60 11.49 -4.13
C SER A 524 12.47 11.19 -5.12
N ASP A 525 11.36 10.66 -4.62
CA ASP A 525 10.22 10.27 -5.45
C ASP A 525 9.45 11.48 -5.95
N SER A 526 9.21 12.47 -5.07
CA SER A 526 8.53 13.70 -5.46
C SER A 526 9.33 14.51 -6.49
N GLU A 527 10.64 14.65 -6.28
CA GLU A 527 11.55 15.33 -7.22
C GLU A 527 11.59 14.68 -8.61
N ARG A 528 11.48 13.33 -8.66
CA ARG A 528 11.45 12.61 -9.93
C ARG A 528 10.20 12.93 -10.76
N LEU A 529 9.06 13.18 -10.11
CA LEU A 529 7.80 13.56 -10.76
C LEU A 529 7.76 15.06 -11.08
N VAL A 530 8.05 15.87 -10.08
CA VAL A 530 7.97 17.32 -10.15
C VAL A 530 9.23 17.92 -9.52
N PRO A 531 10.11 18.54 -10.29
CA PRO A 531 11.29 19.23 -9.75
C PRO A 531 10.91 20.27 -8.69
N ASP A 532 11.77 20.43 -7.68
CA ASP A 532 11.61 21.39 -6.56
C ASP A 532 10.39 21.13 -5.65
N SER A 533 9.85 19.90 -5.65
CA SER A 533 8.66 19.55 -4.84
C SER A 533 8.99 18.93 -3.48
N SER A 534 10.21 18.50 -3.23
CA SER A 534 10.64 17.70 -2.09
C SER A 534 10.36 18.34 -0.72
N ASP A 535 10.65 19.63 -0.58
CA ASP A 535 10.49 20.36 0.69
C ASP A 535 9.02 20.47 1.13
N MET A 536 8.12 20.58 0.18
CA MET A 536 6.69 20.70 0.46
C MET A 536 6.05 19.35 0.77
N THR A 537 6.48 18.28 0.11
CA THR A 537 5.86 16.94 0.23
C THR A 537 6.31 16.17 1.46
N ALA A 538 7.55 16.36 1.91
CA ALA A 538 8.11 15.66 3.07
C ALA A 538 7.42 15.98 4.40
N LYS A 539 6.72 17.10 4.51
CA LYS A 539 6.15 17.64 5.76
C LYS A 539 4.62 17.73 5.77
N GLN A 540 3.96 17.13 4.81
CA GLN A 540 2.52 17.23 4.70
C GLN A 540 1.77 16.40 5.77
N SER A 541 0.63 16.90 6.18
CA SER A 541 -0.32 16.18 7.03
C SER A 541 -1.08 15.13 6.21
N THR A 542 -1.57 14.08 6.86
CA THR A 542 -2.45 13.08 6.22
C THR A 542 -3.67 13.77 5.58
N GLY A 543 -3.97 13.41 4.34
CA GLY A 543 -5.10 13.96 3.58
C GLY A 543 -4.86 15.37 3.03
N VAL A 544 -3.62 15.85 3.06
CA VAL A 544 -3.21 17.07 2.35
C VAL A 544 -2.33 16.69 1.16
N ALA A 545 -2.56 17.26 0.00
CA ALA A 545 -1.79 17.04 -1.21
C ALA A 545 -1.33 18.37 -1.83
N CYS A 546 -0.11 18.40 -2.37
CA CYS A 546 0.30 19.43 -3.31
C CYS A 546 -0.21 19.06 -4.70
N TYR A 547 -0.99 19.92 -5.30
CA TYR A 547 -1.51 19.73 -6.63
C TYR A 547 -0.70 20.54 -7.65
N TYR A 548 -0.17 19.83 -8.62
CA TYR A 548 0.61 20.40 -9.71
C TYR A 548 -0.09 20.18 -11.04
N HIS A 549 -0.22 21.23 -11.82
CA HIS A 549 -0.64 21.20 -13.21
C HIS A 549 0.54 21.53 -14.13
N LYS A 550 0.89 20.61 -15.03
CA LYS A 550 2.05 20.74 -15.93
C LYS A 550 3.36 21.07 -15.18
N LYS A 551 3.53 20.50 -14.01
CA LYS A 551 4.66 20.70 -13.06
C LYS A 551 4.70 22.06 -12.36
N GLU A 552 3.70 22.92 -12.55
CA GLU A 552 3.54 24.15 -11.78
C GLU A 552 2.59 23.91 -10.62
N LEU A 553 2.93 24.41 -9.43
CA LEU A 553 2.11 24.28 -8.24
C LEU A 553 0.81 25.06 -8.42
N ALA A 554 -0.29 24.34 -8.49
CA ALA A 554 -1.64 24.93 -8.53
C ALA A 554 -2.18 25.23 -7.13
N GLY A 555 -1.67 24.56 -6.08
CA GLY A 555 -1.99 24.82 -4.69
C GLY A 555 -1.90 23.60 -3.79
N GLN A 556 -2.03 23.83 -2.49
CA GLN A 556 -2.21 22.76 -1.51
C GLN A 556 -3.70 22.46 -1.33
N ILE A 557 -4.05 21.20 -1.32
CA ILE A 557 -5.43 20.73 -1.28
C ILE A 557 -5.63 19.85 -0.05
N LYS A 558 -6.67 20.13 0.74
CA LYS A 558 -7.21 19.18 1.71
C LYS A 558 -8.18 18.27 0.96
N THR A 559 -7.84 16.99 0.88
CA THR A 559 -8.60 16.01 0.13
C THR A 559 -9.86 15.57 0.88
N PHE A 560 -10.89 15.14 0.16
CA PHE A 560 -12.07 14.56 0.78
C PHE A 560 -11.73 13.21 1.42
N TYR A 561 -12.40 12.93 2.53
CA TYR A 561 -12.35 11.65 3.24
C TYR A 561 -13.71 10.95 3.17
N ALA A 562 -13.71 9.67 2.96
CA ALA A 562 -14.87 8.80 3.18
C ALA A 562 -14.40 7.54 3.93
N ASN A 563 -15.20 7.09 4.88
CA ASN A 563 -14.98 5.81 5.57
C ASN A 563 -15.57 4.66 4.74
N ASP A 564 -15.28 3.42 5.17
CA ASP A 564 -15.72 2.22 4.45
C ASP A 564 -17.24 2.08 4.35
N ASP A 565 -17.99 2.51 5.37
CA ASP A 565 -19.44 2.41 5.36
C ASP A 565 -20.05 3.46 4.39
N GLU A 566 -19.52 4.68 4.37
CA GLU A 566 -19.89 5.69 3.37
C GLU A 566 -19.60 5.21 1.93
N LEU A 567 -18.47 4.54 1.72
CA LEU A 567 -18.13 3.98 0.41
C LEU A 567 -19.07 2.82 0.00
N LYS A 568 -19.49 1.97 0.95
CA LYS A 568 -20.52 0.93 0.68
C LYS A 568 -21.86 1.56 0.26
N ASP A 569 -22.28 2.61 0.96
CA ASP A 569 -23.51 3.34 0.61
C ASP A 569 -23.40 3.98 -0.79
N VAL A 570 -22.23 4.49 -1.16
CA VAL A 570 -21.98 5.00 -2.51
C VAL A 570 -22.14 3.93 -3.58
N ILE A 571 -21.58 2.73 -3.35
CA ILE A 571 -21.69 1.60 -4.28
C ILE A 571 -23.15 1.20 -4.46
N GLN A 572 -23.90 1.08 -3.37
CA GLN A 572 -25.35 0.80 -3.42
C GLN A 572 -26.10 1.89 -4.19
N SER A 573 -25.80 3.16 -3.94
CA SER A 573 -26.38 4.29 -4.64
C SER A 573 -26.07 4.28 -6.15
N ALA A 574 -24.83 3.92 -6.53
CA ALA A 574 -24.42 3.78 -7.92
C ALA A 574 -25.18 2.65 -8.63
N HIS A 575 -25.39 1.50 -7.97
CA HIS A 575 -26.23 0.41 -8.50
C HIS A 575 -27.68 0.86 -8.73
N LEU A 576 -28.27 1.57 -7.75
CA LEU A 576 -29.64 2.07 -7.86
C LEU A 576 -29.77 3.11 -8.99
N LYS A 577 -28.82 4.06 -9.04
CA LYS A 577 -28.81 5.14 -10.04
C LYS A 577 -28.65 4.62 -11.46
N SER A 578 -27.88 3.58 -11.66
CA SER A 578 -27.63 2.95 -12.97
C SER A 578 -28.56 1.78 -13.30
N LYS A 579 -29.59 1.49 -12.48
CA LYS A 579 -30.43 0.27 -12.58
C LYS A 579 -30.90 -0.06 -14.00
N ASN A 580 -31.33 0.93 -14.75
CA ASN A 580 -31.91 0.78 -16.10
C ASN A 580 -30.88 0.95 -17.23
N ILE A 581 -29.59 1.09 -16.93
CA ILE A 581 -28.52 1.28 -17.91
C ILE A 581 -27.81 -0.05 -18.12
N THR A 582 -27.41 -0.36 -19.36
CA THR A 582 -26.60 -1.55 -19.64
C THR A 582 -25.19 -1.38 -19.10
N GLY A 583 -24.64 -2.38 -18.42
CA GLY A 583 -23.26 -2.36 -17.95
C GLY A 583 -22.23 -2.63 -19.06
N ASN A 584 -20.98 -2.28 -18.80
CA ASN A 584 -19.87 -2.39 -19.75
C ASN A 584 -19.30 -3.80 -19.95
N GLY A 585 -19.88 -4.81 -19.30
CA GLY A 585 -19.42 -6.21 -19.38
C GLY A 585 -18.10 -6.38 -18.63
N GLU A 586 -18.17 -6.44 -17.31
CA GLU A 586 -17.02 -6.49 -16.43
C GLU A 586 -16.23 -7.79 -16.56
N SER A 587 -14.92 -7.67 -16.65
CA SER A 587 -13.97 -8.75 -16.41
C SER A 587 -13.39 -8.57 -15.00
N TYR A 588 -13.40 -9.63 -14.20
CA TYR A 588 -12.93 -9.61 -12.82
C TYR A 588 -11.82 -10.63 -12.59
N PHE A 589 -10.76 -10.22 -11.91
CA PHE A 589 -9.69 -11.08 -11.45
C PHE A 589 -9.24 -10.68 -10.03
N CYS A 590 -9.03 -11.70 -9.18
CA CYS A 590 -8.44 -11.55 -7.86
C CYS A 590 -7.27 -12.52 -7.72
N GLY A 591 -6.07 -12.00 -7.48
CA GLY A 591 -4.85 -12.78 -7.37
C GLY A 591 -4.84 -13.78 -6.22
N SER A 592 -5.49 -13.45 -5.11
CA SER A 592 -5.63 -14.30 -3.92
C SER A 592 -6.84 -15.25 -3.97
N SER A 593 -7.43 -15.46 -5.13
CA SER A 593 -8.58 -16.37 -5.24
C SER A 593 -8.16 -17.83 -5.20
N VAL A 594 -8.69 -18.58 -4.24
CA VAL A 594 -8.62 -20.04 -4.18
C VAL A 594 -9.74 -20.61 -5.06
N TYR A 595 -9.39 -21.46 -6.00
CA TYR A 595 -10.36 -22.11 -6.86
C TYR A 595 -10.56 -23.56 -6.48
N ASN A 596 -11.83 -23.97 -6.40
CA ASN A 596 -12.25 -25.34 -6.21
C ASN A 596 -12.87 -25.88 -7.51
N LEU A 597 -12.76 -27.18 -7.73
CA LEU A 597 -13.52 -27.86 -8.77
C LEU A 597 -15.01 -27.69 -8.44
N THR A 598 -15.79 -27.15 -9.37
CA THR A 598 -17.23 -26.90 -9.16
C THR A 598 -18.10 -27.89 -9.97
N ALA A 599 -19.36 -28.02 -9.58
CA ALA A 599 -20.34 -28.80 -10.37
C ALA A 599 -20.46 -28.25 -11.82
N GLU A 600 -20.41 -26.92 -11.98
CA GLU A 600 -20.45 -26.27 -13.29
C GLU A 600 -19.23 -26.64 -14.16
N ASP A 601 -18.03 -26.74 -13.56
CA ASP A 601 -16.83 -27.19 -14.27
C ASP A 601 -16.98 -28.65 -14.76
N ILE A 602 -17.62 -29.50 -13.94
CA ILE A 602 -17.91 -30.90 -14.27
C ILE A 602 -18.99 -31.00 -15.38
N GLU A 603 -20.04 -30.19 -15.30
CA GLU A 603 -21.08 -30.14 -16.32
C GLU A 603 -20.54 -29.63 -17.65
N ARG A 604 -19.65 -28.65 -17.64
CA ARG A 604 -18.95 -28.18 -18.86
C ARG A 604 -18.11 -29.28 -19.48
N LEU A 605 -17.42 -30.10 -18.69
CA LEU A 605 -16.71 -31.27 -19.20
C LEU A 605 -17.65 -32.25 -19.94
N SER A 606 -18.83 -32.47 -19.35
CA SER A 606 -19.86 -33.33 -19.97
C SER A 606 -20.45 -32.72 -21.26
N SER A 607 -20.42 -31.40 -21.40
CA SER A 607 -20.90 -30.68 -22.60
C SER A 607 -19.87 -30.60 -23.74
N ILE A 608 -18.57 -30.79 -23.42
CA ILE A 608 -17.52 -30.84 -24.42
C ILE A 608 -17.66 -32.17 -25.20
N GLN A 609 -18.13 -32.13 -26.43
CA GLN A 609 -18.31 -33.29 -27.30
C GLN A 609 -16.94 -33.82 -27.76
N THR A 610 -16.07 -34.22 -26.84
CA THR A 610 -14.83 -34.94 -27.20
C THR A 610 -15.02 -36.43 -27.06
N LYS A 611 -14.43 -37.20 -27.98
CA LYS A 611 -14.36 -38.65 -27.85
C LYS A 611 -13.26 -39.10 -26.89
N ASN A 612 -12.44 -38.16 -26.40
CA ASN A 612 -11.28 -38.43 -25.57
C ASN A 612 -11.57 -38.04 -24.10
N PRO A 613 -11.05 -38.79 -23.13
CA PRO A 613 -11.18 -38.42 -21.72
C PRO A 613 -10.51 -37.09 -21.43
N THR A 614 -11.19 -36.24 -20.66
CA THR A 614 -10.72 -34.92 -20.31
C THR A 614 -10.78 -34.70 -18.79
N ALA A 615 -9.87 -33.94 -18.27
CA ALA A 615 -9.88 -33.50 -16.87
C ALA A 615 -9.64 -31.99 -16.75
N VAL A 616 -10.29 -31.33 -15.82
CA VAL A 616 -10.02 -29.95 -15.45
C VAL A 616 -9.12 -29.92 -14.21
N ILE A 617 -7.96 -29.27 -14.31
CA ILE A 617 -6.96 -29.22 -13.22
C ILE A 617 -6.86 -27.87 -12.55
N GLY A 618 -7.56 -26.85 -13.05
CA GLY A 618 -7.53 -25.49 -12.55
C GLY A 618 -8.15 -24.51 -13.53
N LYS A 619 -7.88 -23.23 -13.33
CA LYS A 619 -8.34 -22.14 -14.22
C LYS A 619 -7.16 -21.41 -14.83
N ASN A 620 -7.24 -21.21 -16.14
CA ASN A 620 -6.27 -20.39 -16.85
C ASN A 620 -6.26 -18.98 -16.25
N ILE A 621 -5.08 -18.44 -16.07
CA ILE A 621 -4.93 -17.06 -15.68
C ILE A 621 -5.31 -16.20 -16.88
N GLY A 622 -6.40 -15.47 -16.73
CA GLY A 622 -6.95 -14.62 -17.78
C GLY A 622 -8.28 -14.02 -17.39
N LEU A 623 -8.71 -13.00 -18.09
CA LEU A 623 -9.95 -12.27 -17.81
C LEU A 623 -11.21 -13.13 -17.88
N LYS A 624 -11.16 -14.26 -18.57
CA LYS A 624 -12.31 -15.17 -18.77
C LYS A 624 -12.31 -16.36 -17.83
N ASN A 625 -11.26 -16.54 -17.01
CA ASN A 625 -11.13 -17.66 -16.06
C ASN A 625 -11.52 -19.02 -16.70
N THR A 626 -11.06 -19.27 -17.92
CA THR A 626 -11.39 -20.52 -18.62
C THR A 626 -10.74 -21.72 -17.93
N PRO A 627 -11.40 -22.89 -17.87
CA PRO A 627 -10.82 -24.06 -17.25
C PRO A 627 -9.55 -24.52 -17.98
N THR A 628 -8.54 -24.95 -17.23
CA THR A 628 -7.34 -25.62 -17.74
C THR A 628 -7.68 -27.08 -17.93
N ILE A 629 -7.70 -27.53 -19.18
CA ILE A 629 -8.15 -28.86 -19.55
C ILE A 629 -6.96 -29.71 -19.99
N VAL A 630 -6.86 -30.92 -19.45
CA VAL A 630 -5.97 -32.00 -19.94
C VAL A 630 -6.82 -32.99 -20.71
N GLU A 631 -6.51 -33.24 -21.95
CA GLU A 631 -7.17 -34.22 -22.81
C GLU A 631 -6.19 -35.35 -23.11
N LEU A 632 -6.59 -36.60 -22.87
CA LEU A 632 -5.79 -37.78 -23.17
C LEU A 632 -6.28 -38.42 -24.49
N ARG A 633 -5.43 -38.43 -25.49
CA ARG A 633 -5.72 -39.02 -26.82
C ARG A 633 -5.16 -40.43 -26.89
N ARG A 634 -5.58 -41.19 -27.92
CA ARG A 634 -4.91 -42.42 -28.25
C ARG A 634 -3.78 -42.11 -29.23
N ASP A 635 -2.68 -41.61 -28.68
CA ASP A 635 -1.48 -41.20 -29.42
C ASP A 635 -0.23 -41.43 -28.57
N PHE A 636 0.95 -41.31 -29.16
CA PHE A 636 2.20 -41.49 -28.46
C PHE A 636 2.38 -40.50 -27.32
N SER A 637 3.01 -40.96 -26.23
CA SER A 637 3.38 -40.14 -25.05
C SER A 637 2.21 -39.43 -24.34
N GLU A 638 0.97 -39.76 -24.61
CA GLU A 638 -0.23 -39.18 -23.98
C GLU A 638 -0.36 -39.62 -22.52
N ASN A 639 0.61 -39.17 -21.73
CA ASN A 639 0.72 -39.36 -20.27
C ASN A 639 0.89 -37.99 -19.61
N VAL A 640 0.67 -37.92 -18.29
CA VAL A 640 0.74 -36.67 -17.52
C VAL A 640 1.82 -36.75 -16.44
N LEU A 641 2.73 -35.81 -16.46
CA LEU A 641 3.75 -35.61 -15.43
C LEU A 641 3.39 -34.40 -14.57
N PHE A 642 3.30 -34.62 -13.27
CA PHE A 642 3.13 -33.57 -12.26
C PHE A 642 4.40 -33.45 -11.45
N PHE A 643 5.02 -32.28 -11.38
CA PHE A 643 6.18 -32.10 -10.54
C PHE A 643 6.26 -30.70 -9.91
N GLY A 644 6.98 -30.62 -8.80
CA GLY A 644 7.23 -29.46 -8.02
C GLY A 644 7.35 -29.77 -6.53
N ALA A 645 7.81 -28.83 -5.75
CA ALA A 645 7.87 -29.00 -4.30
C ALA A 645 6.47 -29.30 -3.75
N ASN A 646 6.32 -30.48 -3.13
CA ASN A 646 5.03 -30.94 -2.60
C ASN A 646 4.76 -30.37 -1.21
N LYS A 647 4.80 -29.04 -1.06
CA LYS A 647 4.45 -28.36 0.18
C LYS A 647 2.94 -28.54 0.40
N GLU A 648 2.56 -28.99 1.60
CA GLU A 648 1.15 -29.18 1.96
C GLU A 648 0.36 -30.04 0.97
N ASN A 649 1.01 -30.98 0.29
CA ASN A 649 0.43 -31.86 -0.74
C ASN A 649 -0.17 -31.14 -1.96
N GLN A 650 0.27 -29.93 -2.27
CA GLN A 650 -0.30 -29.14 -3.37
C GLN A 650 -0.22 -29.87 -4.72
N THR A 651 0.93 -30.47 -5.04
CA THR A 651 1.09 -31.22 -6.29
C THR A 651 0.14 -32.43 -6.33
N VAL A 652 -0.02 -33.14 -5.18
CA VAL A 652 -0.96 -34.27 -5.04
C VAL A 652 -2.40 -33.81 -5.22
N ASN A 653 -2.76 -32.65 -4.70
CA ASN A 653 -4.11 -32.10 -4.85
C ASN A 653 -4.48 -31.89 -6.33
N VAL A 654 -3.52 -31.42 -7.12
CA VAL A 654 -3.72 -31.25 -8.59
C VAL A 654 -3.91 -32.61 -9.29
N VAL A 655 -3.10 -33.63 -8.90
CA VAL A 655 -3.28 -34.99 -9.40
C VAL A 655 -4.66 -35.55 -9.04
N MET A 656 -5.12 -35.32 -7.83
CA MET A 656 -6.46 -35.77 -7.38
C MET A 656 -7.59 -35.13 -8.19
N ASN A 657 -7.48 -33.82 -8.51
CA ASN A 657 -8.43 -33.14 -9.38
C ASN A 657 -8.42 -33.73 -10.80
N ALA A 658 -7.22 -34.01 -11.36
CA ALA A 658 -7.09 -34.66 -12.65
C ALA A 658 -7.73 -36.06 -12.66
N LEU A 659 -7.42 -36.87 -11.65
CA LEU A 659 -7.95 -38.24 -11.50
C LEU A 659 -9.49 -38.23 -11.47
N ILE A 660 -10.08 -37.38 -10.65
CA ILE A 660 -11.53 -37.24 -10.52
C ILE A 660 -12.14 -36.75 -11.83
N GLY A 661 -11.52 -35.76 -12.49
CA GLY A 661 -11.95 -35.25 -13.78
C GLY A 661 -12.02 -36.38 -14.83
N PHE A 662 -10.98 -37.19 -14.92
CA PHE A 662 -10.95 -38.35 -15.85
C PHE A 662 -12.02 -39.40 -15.49
N MET A 663 -12.24 -39.70 -14.19
CA MET A 663 -13.31 -40.63 -13.79
C MET A 663 -14.68 -40.14 -14.29
N LYS A 664 -14.98 -38.86 -14.11
CA LYS A 664 -16.24 -38.29 -14.59
C LYS A 664 -16.33 -38.30 -16.13
N SER A 665 -15.25 -37.96 -16.82
CA SER A 665 -15.19 -37.96 -18.27
C SER A 665 -15.43 -39.35 -18.85
N TYR A 666 -14.78 -40.38 -18.31
CA TYR A 666 -15.02 -41.76 -18.75
C TYR A 666 -16.46 -42.23 -18.47
N LYS A 667 -17.06 -41.83 -17.38
CA LYS A 667 -18.48 -42.06 -17.08
C LYS A 667 -19.35 -41.37 -18.14
N ALA A 668 -19.06 -40.14 -18.51
CA ALA A 668 -19.82 -39.36 -19.48
C ALA A 668 -19.76 -39.93 -20.91
N ILE A 669 -18.62 -40.51 -21.34
CA ILE A 669 -18.46 -41.16 -22.67
C ILE A 669 -18.88 -42.63 -22.66
N GLU A 670 -19.48 -43.13 -21.56
CA GLU A 670 -19.93 -44.48 -21.37
C GLU A 670 -18.89 -45.56 -21.67
N SER A 671 -17.63 -45.26 -21.46
CA SER A 671 -16.50 -46.15 -21.73
C SER A 671 -15.97 -46.74 -20.40
N PRO A 672 -15.99 -48.07 -20.26
CA PRO A 672 -15.46 -48.68 -19.03
C PRO A 672 -13.94 -48.44 -18.95
N CYS A 673 -13.46 -47.79 -17.87
CA CYS A 673 -12.07 -47.54 -17.60
C CYS A 673 -11.70 -48.01 -16.20
N LYS A 674 -10.54 -48.59 -16.02
CA LYS A 674 -10.01 -48.93 -14.70
C LYS A 674 -9.10 -47.82 -14.20
N PHE A 675 -9.31 -47.40 -12.96
CA PHE A 675 -8.48 -46.45 -12.28
C PHE A 675 -7.69 -47.13 -11.18
N LEU A 676 -6.38 -47.10 -11.29
CA LEU A 676 -5.45 -47.77 -10.39
C LEU A 676 -4.54 -46.72 -9.74
N VAL A 677 -4.36 -46.78 -8.45
CA VAL A 677 -3.51 -45.81 -7.70
C VAL A 677 -2.45 -46.55 -6.91
N ILE A 678 -1.18 -46.24 -7.17
CA ILE A 678 -0.03 -46.67 -6.37
C ILE A 678 0.41 -45.46 -5.55
N ASP A 679 0.15 -45.49 -4.24
CA ASP A 679 0.55 -44.42 -3.32
C ASP A 679 1.86 -44.77 -2.63
N CYS A 680 2.95 -44.08 -3.00
CA CYS A 680 4.26 -44.24 -2.39
C CYS A 680 4.59 -43.15 -1.35
N LEU A 681 3.68 -42.19 -1.13
CA LEU A 681 3.89 -41.10 -0.18
C LEU A 681 3.79 -41.60 1.27
N ALA A 682 4.78 -41.26 2.06
CA ALA A 682 4.84 -41.59 3.49
C ALA A 682 4.29 -40.45 4.37
N THR A 683 3.20 -39.85 3.98
CA THR A 683 2.66 -38.68 4.70
C THR A 683 1.72 -39.12 5.81
N SER A 684 1.75 -38.38 6.91
CA SER A 684 0.74 -38.45 7.98
C SER A 684 -0.52 -37.67 7.60
N ASP A 685 -0.48 -36.88 6.55
CA ASP A 685 -1.62 -36.10 6.09
C ASP A 685 -2.67 -37.04 5.49
N SER A 686 -3.86 -36.99 6.08
CA SER A 686 -4.95 -37.87 5.77
C SER A 686 -5.95 -37.30 4.76
N SER A 687 -5.84 -36.06 4.33
CA SER A 687 -6.87 -35.39 3.54
C SER A 687 -7.08 -36.06 2.17
N TYR A 688 -6.05 -36.16 1.33
CA TYR A 688 -6.17 -36.85 0.04
C TYR A 688 -6.37 -38.36 0.20
N LYS A 689 -5.81 -38.98 1.25
CA LYS A 689 -5.99 -40.41 1.55
C LYS A 689 -7.44 -40.72 1.90
N ASN A 690 -8.10 -39.85 2.64
CA ASN A 690 -9.53 -39.98 2.93
C ASN A 690 -10.35 -39.96 1.63
N ILE A 691 -9.98 -39.11 0.67
CA ILE A 691 -10.65 -39.10 -0.63
C ILE A 691 -10.40 -40.40 -1.39
N LEU A 692 -9.13 -40.89 -1.48
CA LEU A 692 -8.82 -42.15 -2.14
C LEU A 692 -9.57 -43.33 -1.53
N THR A 693 -9.59 -43.45 -0.22
CA THR A 693 -10.32 -44.50 0.49
C THR A 693 -11.82 -44.48 0.19
N LYS A 694 -12.40 -43.28 0.12
CA LYS A 694 -13.83 -43.13 -0.26
C LYS A 694 -14.07 -43.47 -1.72
N LEU A 695 -13.19 -43.08 -2.64
CA LEU A 695 -13.28 -43.44 -4.05
C LEU A 695 -13.18 -44.96 -4.25
N GLU A 696 -12.32 -45.64 -3.46
CA GLU A 696 -12.21 -47.10 -3.48
C GLU A 696 -13.48 -47.77 -2.91
N ALA A 697 -14.01 -47.27 -1.81
CA ALA A 697 -15.25 -47.76 -1.25
C ALA A 697 -16.48 -47.60 -2.19
N LEU A 698 -16.42 -46.63 -3.11
CA LEU A 698 -17.40 -46.40 -4.19
C LEU A 698 -17.09 -47.20 -5.47
N GLU A 699 -16.11 -48.06 -5.44
CA GLU A 699 -15.61 -48.85 -6.60
C GLU A 699 -15.20 -47.99 -7.81
N MET A 700 -14.88 -46.70 -7.59
CA MET A 700 -14.43 -45.79 -8.64
C MET A 700 -12.95 -45.95 -8.97
N CYS A 701 -12.14 -46.32 -8.01
CA CYS A 701 -10.72 -46.66 -8.22
C CYS A 701 -10.32 -47.82 -7.32
N ARG A 702 -9.12 -48.37 -7.59
CA ARG A 702 -8.52 -49.38 -6.74
C ARG A 702 -7.16 -48.90 -6.28
N ILE A 703 -6.94 -48.90 -4.98
CA ILE A 703 -5.63 -48.62 -4.37
C ILE A 703 -4.78 -49.88 -4.44
N VAL A 704 -3.68 -49.84 -5.16
CA VAL A 704 -2.78 -50.96 -5.30
C VAL A 704 -1.74 -50.91 -4.20
N PRO A 705 -1.70 -51.90 -3.30
CA PRO A 705 -0.64 -51.98 -2.31
C PRO A 705 0.74 -52.06 -2.99
N ARG A 706 1.73 -51.38 -2.46
CA ARG A 706 3.03 -51.27 -3.08
C ARG A 706 3.68 -52.62 -3.35
N GLN A 707 3.50 -53.58 -2.47
CA GLN A 707 3.97 -54.97 -2.62
C GLN A 707 3.36 -55.67 -3.84
N ASP A 708 2.16 -55.28 -4.27
CA ASP A 708 1.42 -55.90 -5.39
C ASP A 708 1.60 -55.11 -6.71
N SER A 709 2.31 -54.00 -6.66
CA SER A 709 2.52 -53.10 -7.82
C SER A 709 3.21 -53.81 -8.98
N GLY A 710 4.14 -54.74 -8.69
CA GLY A 710 4.80 -55.53 -9.74
C GLY A 710 3.87 -56.45 -10.50
N ILE A 711 2.88 -57.05 -9.85
CA ILE A 711 1.86 -57.89 -10.47
C ILE A 711 0.97 -57.04 -11.40
N VAL A 712 0.59 -55.87 -10.91
CA VAL A 712 -0.26 -54.94 -11.68
C VAL A 712 0.47 -54.40 -12.95
N LEU A 713 1.71 -53.96 -12.81
CA LEU A 713 2.52 -53.47 -13.92
C LEU A 713 2.75 -54.59 -14.98
N LYS A 714 3.03 -55.82 -14.52
CA LYS A 714 3.19 -56.97 -15.39
C LYS A 714 1.89 -57.27 -16.16
N ALA A 715 0.75 -57.31 -15.46
CA ALA A 715 -0.54 -57.57 -16.11
C ALA A 715 -0.90 -56.52 -17.18
N ILE A 716 -0.71 -55.23 -16.87
CA ILE A 716 -0.95 -54.15 -17.82
C ILE A 716 -0.02 -54.27 -19.06
N ALA A 717 1.28 -54.52 -18.85
CA ALA A 717 2.25 -54.65 -19.93
C ALA A 717 1.96 -55.86 -20.81
N GLU A 718 1.52 -56.99 -20.25
CA GLU A 718 1.10 -58.16 -20.99
C GLU A 718 -0.18 -57.91 -21.80
N ASP A 719 -1.17 -57.25 -21.22
CA ASP A 719 -2.41 -56.89 -21.94
C ASP A 719 -2.12 -55.95 -23.15
N ILE A 720 -1.23 -54.96 -22.97
CA ILE A 720 -0.79 -54.08 -24.04
C ILE A 720 -0.06 -54.91 -25.15
N LYS A 721 0.87 -55.80 -24.77
CA LYS A 721 1.63 -56.63 -25.70
C LYS A 721 0.74 -57.55 -26.54
N ASN A 722 -0.29 -58.06 -25.93
CA ASN A 722 -1.25 -58.94 -26.57
C ASN A 722 -2.36 -58.19 -27.36
N GLY A 723 -2.34 -56.86 -27.38
CA GLY A 723 -3.32 -56.04 -28.07
C GLY A 723 -4.75 -56.13 -27.46
N CYS A 724 -4.88 -56.58 -26.22
CA CYS A 724 -6.17 -56.75 -25.51
C CYS A 724 -6.39 -55.77 -24.37
N ALA A 725 -5.52 -54.74 -24.29
CA ALA A 725 -5.64 -53.73 -23.21
C ALA A 725 -6.97 -52.96 -23.30
N ARG A 726 -7.61 -52.81 -22.17
CA ARG A 726 -8.78 -51.93 -22.00
C ARG A 726 -8.35 -50.62 -21.44
N PRO A 727 -9.16 -49.53 -21.65
CA PRO A 727 -8.85 -48.25 -21.09
C PRO A 727 -8.55 -48.33 -19.60
N ALA A 728 -7.43 -47.77 -19.19
CA ALA A 728 -7.01 -47.71 -17.81
C ALA A 728 -6.17 -46.44 -17.53
N ILE A 729 -6.31 -45.89 -16.36
CA ILE A 729 -5.45 -44.81 -15.85
C ILE A 729 -4.71 -45.32 -14.62
N LEU A 730 -3.39 -45.38 -14.72
CA LEU A 730 -2.50 -45.73 -13.63
C LEU A 730 -1.93 -44.45 -13.05
N THR A 731 -2.27 -44.14 -11.77
CA THR A 731 -1.74 -42.99 -11.04
C THR A 731 -0.67 -43.45 -10.06
N ILE A 732 0.50 -42.84 -10.10
CA ILE A 732 1.62 -43.11 -9.20
C ILE A 732 1.94 -41.83 -8.41
N LEU A 733 1.71 -41.85 -7.11
CA LEU A 733 2.01 -40.76 -6.20
C LEU A 733 3.35 -40.98 -5.51
N GLY A 734 4.22 -39.98 -5.48
CA GLY A 734 5.54 -40.07 -4.84
C GLY A 734 6.46 -41.08 -5.54
N ALA A 735 6.55 -41.02 -6.87
CA ALA A 735 7.33 -42.00 -7.64
C ALA A 735 8.83 -42.01 -7.25
N GLU A 736 9.38 -40.91 -6.71
CA GLU A 736 10.72 -40.88 -6.13
C GLU A 736 10.92 -41.82 -4.93
N ARG A 737 9.84 -42.25 -4.29
CA ARG A 737 9.84 -43.19 -3.15
C ARG A 737 9.48 -44.61 -3.54
N PHE A 738 9.25 -44.84 -4.83
CA PHE A 738 8.95 -46.16 -5.37
C PHE A 738 10.30 -46.96 -5.49
N ILE A 739 10.71 -47.61 -4.36
CA ILE A 739 12.04 -48.23 -4.22
C ILE A 739 12.23 -49.36 -5.23
N GLU A 740 11.22 -50.15 -5.51
CA GLU A 740 11.24 -51.26 -6.44
C GLU A 740 11.60 -50.79 -7.85
N MET A 741 10.99 -49.72 -8.27
CA MET A 741 11.28 -49.05 -9.56
C MET A 741 12.68 -48.42 -9.55
N LYS A 742 13.06 -47.74 -8.45
CA LYS A 742 14.35 -47.05 -8.32
C LYS A 742 15.51 -48.04 -8.32
N ARG A 743 15.35 -49.20 -7.71
CA ARG A 743 16.34 -50.28 -7.71
C ARG A 743 16.26 -51.15 -8.94
N ASN A 744 15.31 -50.92 -9.80
CA ASN A 744 15.01 -51.66 -11.02
C ASN A 744 14.90 -53.19 -10.72
N LEU A 745 14.11 -53.51 -9.69
CA LEU A 745 13.92 -54.91 -9.33
C LEU A 745 13.19 -55.69 -10.42
N PRO A 746 13.42 -57.03 -10.54
CA PRO A 746 12.60 -57.86 -11.40
C PRO A 746 11.16 -57.87 -10.90
N LEU A 747 10.19 -57.92 -11.82
CA LEU A 747 8.79 -58.14 -11.47
C LEU A 747 8.62 -59.52 -10.87
N CYS A 748 7.88 -59.64 -9.77
CA CYS A 748 7.68 -60.90 -9.05
C CYS A 748 7.01 -61.93 -9.95
N GLU A 749 7.51 -63.17 -10.00
CA GLU A 749 6.80 -64.33 -10.52
C GLU A 749 5.59 -64.61 -9.58
N ASN A 750 4.42 -64.83 -10.16
CA ASN A 750 3.18 -65.06 -9.43
C ASN A 750 3.36 -66.12 -8.38
N ASP A 751 3.43 -65.75 -7.10
CA ASP A 751 3.06 -66.65 -6.02
C ASP A 751 1.52 -66.81 -6.08
N SER A 752 1.06 -68.02 -6.38
CA SER A 752 -0.34 -68.42 -6.67
C SER A 752 -1.33 -68.23 -5.51
N LYS A 753 -1.05 -67.32 -4.55
CA LYS A 753 -1.92 -67.07 -3.38
C LYS A 753 -2.70 -65.79 -3.41
N ASN A 754 -2.49 -64.91 -4.37
CA ASN A 754 -3.24 -63.64 -4.46
C ASN A 754 -4.12 -63.60 -5.72
N HIS A 755 -5.19 -64.39 -5.74
CA HIS A 755 -6.21 -64.41 -6.81
C HIS A 755 -6.91 -63.08 -7.06
N GLU A 756 -6.90 -62.18 -6.11
CA GLU A 756 -7.64 -60.91 -6.20
C GLU A 756 -7.07 -59.92 -7.24
N PHE A 757 -5.74 -59.89 -7.45
CA PHE A 757 -5.12 -59.02 -8.46
C PHE A 757 -4.99 -59.70 -9.81
N ALA A 758 -5.06 -61.02 -9.91
CA ALA A 758 -5.11 -61.74 -11.15
C ALA A 758 -6.35 -61.42 -12.00
N SER A 759 -7.42 -60.99 -11.37
CA SER A 759 -8.66 -60.50 -12.02
C SER A 759 -8.54 -59.16 -12.71
N LEU A 760 -7.43 -58.45 -12.55
CA LEU A 760 -7.12 -57.18 -13.25
C LEU A 760 -6.64 -57.40 -14.68
N SER A 761 -6.08 -58.59 -15.00
CA SER A 761 -5.78 -58.97 -16.37
C SER A 761 -7.07 -59.22 -17.14
N PHE A 762 -7.07 -58.71 -18.38
CA PHE A 762 -8.16 -58.95 -19.34
C PHE A 762 -7.82 -60.16 -20.23
N ALA A 763 -6.58 -60.66 -20.13
CA ALA A 763 -6.15 -61.87 -20.88
C ALA A 763 -6.66 -63.17 -20.29
N ASN A 764 -6.87 -64.15 -21.15
CA ASN A 764 -7.26 -65.47 -20.77
C ASN A 764 -6.16 -66.15 -19.94
N PRO A 765 -6.37 -66.67 -18.72
CA PRO A 765 -5.29 -67.20 -17.85
C PRO A 765 -4.53 -68.42 -18.35
N PHE A 766 -4.79 -68.89 -19.56
CA PHE A 766 -4.24 -70.12 -20.14
C PHE A 766 -3.07 -69.96 -21.14
N ASN A 767 -2.59 -68.73 -21.41
CA ASN A 767 -1.49 -68.56 -22.36
C ASN A 767 -0.16 -68.37 -21.59
N ASN A 768 0.48 -69.42 -21.18
CA ASN A 768 1.82 -69.51 -20.62
C ASN A 768 2.90 -69.41 -21.71
N ALA A 769 3.09 -68.22 -22.29
CA ALA A 769 4.34 -67.91 -22.95
C ALA A 769 5.35 -67.38 -21.92
N LYS A 770 6.49 -68.05 -21.77
CA LYS A 770 7.62 -67.62 -20.95
C LYS A 770 8.01 -66.23 -21.40
N MET A 771 7.62 -65.21 -20.59
CA MET A 771 8.18 -63.87 -20.71
C MET A 771 9.53 -63.85 -20.01
N ASP A 772 10.58 -63.33 -20.66
CA ASP A 772 11.82 -62.94 -20.00
C ASP A 772 11.51 -62.12 -18.78
N THR A 773 12.29 -62.20 -17.70
CA THR A 773 12.10 -61.50 -16.47
C THR A 773 12.15 -59.98 -16.64
N MET A 774 10.97 -59.35 -16.91
CA MET A 774 10.83 -57.90 -17.08
C MET A 774 11.08 -57.23 -15.70
N THR A 775 11.76 -56.12 -15.72
CA THR A 775 11.95 -55.28 -14.51
C THR A 775 10.88 -54.23 -14.37
N TYR A 776 10.78 -53.63 -13.16
CA TYR A 776 9.84 -52.53 -12.91
C TYR A 776 10.01 -51.36 -13.91
N GLN A 777 11.25 -50.97 -14.23
CA GLN A 777 11.52 -49.89 -15.17
C GLN A 777 11.15 -50.28 -16.60
N GLN A 778 11.43 -51.50 -17.03
CA GLN A 778 11.08 -51.97 -18.34
C GLN A 778 9.56 -52.03 -18.55
N ALA A 779 8.83 -52.53 -17.54
CA ALA A 779 7.36 -52.57 -17.60
C ALA A 779 6.77 -51.16 -17.66
N LEU A 780 7.23 -50.27 -16.79
CA LEU A 780 6.72 -48.90 -16.77
C LEU A 780 7.05 -48.16 -18.08
N THR A 781 8.29 -48.30 -18.56
CA THR A 781 8.71 -47.73 -19.87
C THR A 781 7.82 -48.23 -20.99
N TYR A 782 7.58 -49.56 -21.07
CA TYR A 782 6.74 -50.16 -22.07
C TYR A 782 5.30 -49.66 -22.02
N ILE A 783 4.73 -49.51 -20.82
CA ILE A 783 3.38 -48.94 -20.63
C ILE A 783 3.33 -47.47 -21.06
N LEU A 784 4.38 -46.68 -20.75
CA LEU A 784 4.45 -45.27 -21.16
C LEU A 784 4.52 -45.10 -22.65
N ASP A 785 5.22 -46.00 -23.37
CA ASP A 785 5.43 -45.93 -24.79
C ASP A 785 4.21 -46.47 -25.59
N GLU A 786 3.76 -47.66 -25.27
CA GLU A 786 2.78 -48.40 -26.05
C GLU A 786 1.33 -48.29 -25.52
N GLY A 787 1.21 -48.01 -24.21
CA GLY A 787 -0.07 -47.95 -23.51
C GLY A 787 -1.04 -46.92 -24.08
N PRO A 788 -0.61 -45.66 -24.32
CA PRO A 788 -1.53 -44.61 -24.75
C PRO A 788 -2.26 -44.92 -26.05
N MET A 789 -1.60 -45.58 -26.99
CA MET A 789 -2.23 -46.04 -28.26
C MET A 789 -3.41 -46.97 -28.02
N GLN A 790 -3.43 -47.72 -26.94
CA GLN A 790 -4.50 -48.62 -26.54
C GLN A 790 -5.45 -48.04 -25.48
N GLY A 791 -5.23 -46.75 -25.09
CA GLY A 791 -6.02 -46.05 -24.06
C GLY A 791 -5.61 -46.36 -22.63
N VAL A 792 -4.38 -46.77 -22.40
CA VAL A 792 -3.77 -46.95 -21.10
C VAL A 792 -2.83 -45.77 -20.84
N HIS A 793 -3.17 -44.91 -19.89
CA HIS A 793 -2.43 -43.69 -19.61
C HIS A 793 -1.85 -43.69 -18.21
N ILE A 794 -0.75 -42.97 -18.02
CA ILE A 794 -0.09 -42.87 -16.72
C ILE A 794 -0.11 -41.40 -16.24
N LEU A 795 -0.47 -41.20 -14.97
CA LEU A 795 -0.31 -39.98 -14.23
C LEU A 795 0.78 -40.18 -13.18
N ILE A 796 1.86 -39.46 -13.26
CA ILE A 796 2.96 -39.56 -12.28
C ILE A 796 3.17 -38.24 -11.56
N GLN A 797 3.28 -38.32 -10.24
CA GLN A 797 3.71 -37.20 -9.40
C GLN A 797 5.12 -37.49 -8.86
N VAL A 798 6.00 -36.47 -9.00
CA VAL A 798 7.37 -36.46 -8.45
C VAL A 798 7.72 -35.08 -7.93
N ASP A 799 8.61 -35.01 -6.93
CA ASP A 799 9.12 -33.73 -6.41
C ASP A 799 10.08 -33.06 -7.40
N LYS A 800 10.83 -33.85 -8.16
CA LYS A 800 11.84 -33.37 -9.14
C LYS A 800 11.84 -34.26 -10.37
N PRO A 801 11.97 -33.68 -11.61
CA PRO A 801 12.01 -34.48 -12.83
C PRO A 801 13.11 -35.53 -12.85
N GLY A 802 14.27 -35.22 -12.29
CA GLY A 802 15.42 -36.14 -12.17
C GLY A 802 15.13 -37.38 -11.34
N ASN A 803 14.03 -37.44 -10.58
CA ASN A 803 13.62 -38.63 -9.83
C ASN A 803 12.96 -39.69 -10.74
N LEU A 804 12.69 -39.37 -12.00
CA LEU A 804 12.22 -40.29 -13.06
C LEU A 804 13.36 -40.96 -13.83
N LEU A 805 14.58 -40.94 -13.28
CA LEU A 805 15.73 -41.60 -13.93
C LEU A 805 15.51 -43.11 -13.98
N PHE A 806 15.48 -43.67 -15.20
CA PHE A 806 15.54 -45.08 -15.48
C PHE A 806 17.01 -45.48 -15.76
N LYS A 807 17.38 -46.68 -15.39
CA LYS A 807 18.75 -47.14 -15.54
C LYS A 807 19.14 -47.17 -17.03
N GLY A 808 20.12 -46.35 -17.41
CA GLY A 808 20.61 -46.22 -18.76
C GLY A 808 20.02 -45.09 -19.58
N ASP A 809 18.99 -44.41 -19.07
CA ASP A 809 18.38 -43.27 -19.72
C ASP A 809 18.81 -41.95 -19.05
N TYR A 810 18.90 -40.91 -19.86
CA TYR A 810 18.99 -39.53 -19.37
C TYR A 810 17.61 -39.04 -18.92
N CYS A 811 17.58 -38.12 -17.98
CA CYS A 811 16.33 -37.55 -17.48
C CYS A 811 15.42 -36.97 -18.59
N THR A 812 16.01 -36.49 -19.68
CA THR A 812 15.32 -35.99 -20.86
C THR A 812 14.47 -37.05 -21.53
N ASP A 813 15.01 -38.27 -21.70
CA ASP A 813 14.33 -39.36 -22.39
C ASP A 813 13.08 -39.80 -21.62
N ALA A 814 13.17 -39.85 -20.27
CA ALA A 814 12.03 -40.21 -19.45
C ALA A 814 10.91 -39.16 -19.51
N THR A 815 11.26 -37.86 -19.56
CA THR A 815 10.29 -36.77 -19.58
C THR A 815 9.61 -36.59 -20.97
N GLU A 816 10.25 -37.03 -22.06
CA GLU A 816 9.65 -37.03 -23.42
C GLU A 816 8.48 -38.02 -23.56
N LYS A 817 8.35 -38.98 -22.62
CA LYS A 817 7.23 -39.92 -22.56
C LYS A 817 5.92 -39.32 -22.00
N PHE A 818 5.97 -38.03 -21.60
CA PHE A 818 4.85 -37.30 -21.04
C PHE A 818 4.55 -36.07 -21.89
N ARG A 819 3.52 -36.15 -22.69
CA ARG A 819 3.05 -35.01 -23.51
C ARG A 819 2.55 -33.86 -22.66
N HIS A 820 1.92 -34.19 -21.53
CA HIS A 820 1.36 -33.20 -20.59
C HIS A 820 2.23 -33.06 -19.36
N LYS A 821 2.70 -31.84 -19.09
CA LYS A 821 3.54 -31.53 -17.94
C LYS A 821 2.89 -30.44 -17.11
N VAL A 822 2.65 -30.70 -15.84
CA VAL A 822 2.12 -29.75 -14.87
C VAL A 822 3.22 -29.45 -13.86
N ILE A 823 3.60 -28.18 -13.75
CA ILE A 823 4.81 -27.75 -13.06
C ILE A 823 4.46 -26.75 -12.00
N LEU A 824 4.61 -27.11 -10.74
CA LEU A 824 4.50 -26.23 -9.60
C LEU A 824 5.86 -25.64 -9.27
N ARG A 825 5.95 -24.78 -8.24
CA ARG A 825 7.19 -24.14 -7.79
C ARG A 825 8.31 -25.16 -7.62
N SER A 826 9.46 -24.86 -8.21
CA SER A 826 10.67 -25.69 -8.15
C SER A 826 11.91 -24.84 -8.41
N GLU A 827 13.10 -25.42 -8.39
CA GLU A 827 14.33 -24.74 -8.77
C GLU A 827 14.45 -24.69 -10.32
N ASN A 828 14.76 -23.52 -10.89
CA ASN A 828 14.89 -23.36 -12.35
C ASN A 828 15.90 -24.31 -12.99
N LYS A 829 16.98 -24.63 -12.29
CA LYS A 829 17.98 -25.61 -12.76
C LYS A 829 17.43 -27.03 -12.96
N LEU A 830 16.34 -27.40 -12.27
CA LEU A 830 15.75 -28.74 -12.33
C LEU A 830 14.84 -28.94 -13.54
N ILE A 831 14.38 -27.86 -14.16
CA ILE A 831 13.50 -27.92 -15.33
C ILE A 831 14.26 -27.91 -16.67
N SER A 832 15.56 -27.66 -16.64
CA SER A 832 16.39 -27.63 -17.87
C SER A 832 16.24 -28.88 -18.78
N PRO A 833 16.02 -30.09 -18.24
CA PRO A 833 15.80 -31.29 -19.07
C PRO A 833 14.49 -31.26 -19.86
N LEU A 834 13.53 -30.39 -19.51
CA LEU A 834 12.19 -30.40 -20.10
C LEU A 834 12.10 -29.67 -21.46
N ARG A 835 13.17 -29.02 -21.93
CA ARG A 835 13.32 -28.38 -23.25
C ARG A 835 12.08 -27.56 -23.65
N PHE A 836 11.74 -26.52 -22.84
CA PHE A 836 10.62 -25.67 -23.20
C PHE A 836 10.85 -24.86 -24.46
N THR A 837 9.75 -24.58 -25.16
CA THR A 837 9.75 -23.70 -26.34
C THR A 837 10.05 -22.25 -25.98
N GLN A 838 9.79 -21.86 -24.72
CA GLN A 838 10.09 -20.56 -24.14
C GLN A 838 10.68 -20.73 -22.74
N GLU A 839 11.57 -19.83 -22.34
CA GLU A 839 12.12 -19.81 -20.99
C GLU A 839 11.04 -19.44 -19.98
N ILE A 840 10.89 -20.24 -18.91
CA ILE A 840 9.93 -20.02 -17.83
C ILE A 840 10.67 -19.95 -16.51
N ASP A 841 10.13 -19.16 -15.56
CA ASP A 841 10.65 -19.03 -14.21
C ASP A 841 9.72 -19.75 -13.21
N VAL A 842 10.12 -20.95 -12.82
CA VAL A 842 9.35 -21.75 -11.85
C VAL A 842 9.70 -21.42 -10.40
N GLU A 843 10.84 -20.75 -10.14
CA GLU A 843 11.20 -20.26 -8.80
C GLU A 843 10.35 -19.07 -8.39
N ALA A 844 9.88 -18.29 -9.35
CA ALA A 844 8.99 -17.15 -9.13
C ALA A 844 7.52 -17.55 -8.87
N LEU A 845 7.15 -18.84 -9.08
CA LEU A 845 5.80 -19.30 -8.79
C LEU A 845 5.51 -19.22 -7.29
N SER A 846 4.31 -18.77 -6.93
CA SER A 846 3.84 -18.85 -5.55
C SER A 846 3.47 -20.28 -5.17
N ASP A 847 3.86 -20.69 -3.96
CA ASP A 847 3.47 -21.94 -3.30
C ASP A 847 2.55 -21.70 -2.09
N GLU A 848 2.04 -20.48 -1.92
CA GLU A 848 1.00 -20.17 -0.94
C GLU A 848 -0.36 -20.56 -1.50
N GLU A 849 -1.23 -21.16 -0.68
CA GLU A 849 -2.53 -21.67 -1.12
C GLU A 849 -3.39 -20.59 -1.80
N GLU A 850 -3.41 -19.38 -1.23
CA GLU A 850 -4.18 -18.24 -1.75
C GLU A 850 -3.63 -17.71 -3.09
N HIS A 851 -2.35 -17.93 -3.36
CA HIS A 851 -1.67 -17.44 -4.58
C HIS A 851 -1.03 -18.58 -5.38
N LEU A 852 -1.51 -19.82 -5.21
CA LEU A 852 -0.92 -20.98 -5.88
C LEU A 852 -0.93 -20.81 -7.40
N ARG A 853 0.24 -21.04 -8.02
CA ARG A 853 0.43 -20.94 -9.46
C ARG A 853 1.16 -22.16 -9.97
N ALA A 854 0.83 -22.59 -11.18
CA ALA A 854 1.50 -23.66 -11.89
C ALA A 854 1.57 -23.35 -13.40
N TYR A 855 2.58 -23.91 -14.06
CA TYR A 855 2.63 -23.97 -15.53
C TYR A 855 2.00 -25.27 -16.01
N TYR A 856 1.21 -25.19 -17.07
CA TYR A 856 0.83 -26.34 -17.86
C TYR A 856 1.54 -26.26 -19.22
N TYR A 857 2.23 -27.32 -19.55
CA TYR A 857 3.01 -27.45 -20.78
C TYR A 857 2.56 -28.69 -21.56
N PRO A 858 1.68 -28.55 -22.54
CA PRO A 858 1.45 -29.59 -23.55
C PRO A 858 2.62 -29.57 -24.55
N GLU A 859 3.26 -30.70 -24.77
CA GLU A 859 4.45 -30.79 -25.61
C GLU A 859 4.18 -30.31 -27.03
N GLY A 860 5.08 -29.44 -27.53
CA GLY A 860 4.94 -28.81 -28.85
C GLY A 860 4.14 -27.52 -28.86
N GLU A 861 3.57 -27.12 -27.73
CA GLU A 861 2.90 -25.83 -27.52
C GLU A 861 3.71 -24.92 -26.57
N ASN A 862 3.27 -23.69 -26.38
CA ASN A 862 3.89 -22.82 -25.40
C ASN A 862 3.36 -23.15 -23.99
N PRO A 863 4.21 -23.17 -22.96
CA PRO A 863 3.75 -23.29 -21.60
C PRO A 863 2.92 -22.08 -21.21
N PHE A 864 1.84 -22.30 -20.46
CA PHE A 864 1.03 -21.20 -19.94
C PHE A 864 0.74 -21.36 -18.46
N LEU A 865 0.51 -20.24 -17.80
CA LEU A 865 0.30 -20.15 -16.37
C LEU A 865 -1.18 -20.39 -16.04
N PHE A 866 -1.45 -21.14 -14.96
CA PHE A 866 -2.80 -21.34 -14.45
C PHE A 866 -2.83 -21.40 -12.93
N THR A 867 -4.02 -21.23 -12.36
CA THR A 867 -4.26 -21.44 -10.92
C THR A 867 -4.81 -22.85 -10.73
N PRO A 868 -4.06 -23.76 -10.08
CA PRO A 868 -4.54 -25.10 -9.77
C PRO A 868 -5.75 -25.09 -8.84
N TYR A 869 -6.62 -26.09 -8.97
CA TYR A 869 -7.63 -26.35 -7.96
C TYR A 869 -6.99 -26.91 -6.69
N VAL A 870 -7.52 -26.49 -5.55
CA VAL A 870 -7.22 -27.12 -4.25
C VAL A 870 -7.87 -28.50 -4.17
N LEU A 871 -7.64 -29.18 -3.03
CA LEU A 871 -8.19 -30.52 -2.84
C LEU A 871 -9.71 -30.57 -3.10
N PRO A 872 -10.20 -31.47 -3.96
CA PRO A 872 -11.61 -31.48 -4.36
C PRO A 872 -12.53 -31.92 -3.22
N ASP A 873 -13.74 -31.34 -3.16
CA ASP A 873 -14.78 -31.82 -2.27
C ASP A 873 -15.37 -33.11 -2.83
N ILE A 874 -15.25 -34.18 -2.04
CA ILE A 874 -15.76 -35.50 -2.42
C ILE A 874 -17.27 -35.52 -2.63
N ASN A 875 -18.02 -34.66 -1.95
CA ASN A 875 -19.48 -34.61 -2.10
C ASN A 875 -19.89 -34.19 -3.52
N LEU A 876 -19.07 -33.42 -4.24
CA LEU A 876 -19.26 -33.12 -5.67
C LEU A 876 -19.17 -34.36 -6.57
N ILE A 877 -18.44 -35.39 -6.11
CA ILE A 877 -18.24 -36.62 -6.86
C ILE A 877 -19.39 -37.57 -6.64
N ILE A 878 -19.95 -37.61 -5.43
CA ILE A 878 -20.99 -38.55 -5.01
C ILE A 878 -22.36 -38.08 -5.50
N ASN A 879 -22.63 -36.77 -5.46
CA ASN A 879 -23.96 -36.21 -5.73
C ASN A 879 -24.24 -35.90 -7.21
N ASN A 880 -23.24 -35.99 -8.08
CA ASN A 880 -23.33 -35.81 -9.54
C ASN A 880 -22.88 -37.11 -10.25
#